data_b39f043ec7a50242c20624c96a42acc4
#
_entry.id   b39f043ec7a50242c20624c96a42acc4
#
_cell.length_a   1.000
_cell.length_b   1.000
_cell.length_c   1.000
_cell.angle_alpha   90.00
_cell.angle_beta   90.00
_cell.angle_gamma   90.00
#
_symmetry.space_group_name_H-M   'P 1'
#
loop_
_entity.id
_entity.type
_entity.pdbx_description
1 polymer ?
#
loop_
_entity_poly.entity_id
_entity_poly.type
_entity_poly.pdbx_seq_one_letter_code
_entity_poly.pdbx_strand_id
1 'polypeptide(L)'
;MIDRATVERIKDTANIVDVVSEFVTLRKSGANYKGLCPFHNEKTPSFIVSPARGTCHCFGCGKGGNAIGFIMEHEQMNYPEALRWLARKYHIEIREREMTDEERREQSERESMFIVNEWAAGYFSDLLHNHPDGQAIGMQYFRSRGFRDDIIRKFQLGYDLPDRTRLASTAIGKGYQEEFLLKTGICYKTERGDLIDRYSGRVIFPWIGLNGKVVGFGGRVLDSRTKGVNQKYVNSPASEIYQKDRELYGIYQAKKAIAKEDWVYMVEGYTDVISMHQCGVENVVANSGTALSMHQIHILHRFTSNITLLYDGDAAGIHAAFRGMDMLLSEGMNVKILLLPDGDDPDSFARKHSADDFKAYIDKHQVDFIQFKTDMMVSNVTDPFKRSEGINSIISSIAVVPNQILRDTYVQDCARRIGMSEQTLINTMNRYIRENRGARTTEQQRTAMQAAQSVPVSHPTPSAKPMAQASKVELMLIQLVIRKGEQLIYEGVEDDNHNVVNFTVAQYIDYILNGDQLQLGNELYRRILSEAVSHSGEEGFVAEQYFVHHDDIEISKLASRLSMDAYQVMETQKPASETKYIDEEQLAREAQEALRNHTIHLVKDYRMDYVEQRLKDLMREIAEASNDAERMQQLMLEYKDMHQIRNALAKQLGNNIIV
;
A
#
# COMPACT_ATOMS: atom_id res chain seq x y z
N MET A 1 -19.36 -15.29 4.21
CA MET A 1 -19.17 -14.07 3.40
C MET A 1 -20.52 -13.38 3.24
N ILE A 2 -20.62 -12.04 3.36
CA ILE A 2 -21.88 -11.31 3.16
C ILE A 2 -22.37 -11.57 1.73
N ASP A 3 -23.67 -11.91 1.55
CA ASP A 3 -24.20 -12.18 0.22
C ASP A 3 -24.26 -10.92 -0.65
N ARG A 4 -24.20 -11.09 -1.98
CA ARG A 4 -24.11 -9.98 -2.94
C ARG A 4 -25.32 -9.03 -2.83
N ALA A 5 -26.51 -9.56 -2.62
CA ALA A 5 -27.73 -8.74 -2.52
C ALA A 5 -27.71 -7.86 -1.25
N THR A 6 -27.19 -8.37 -0.14
CA THR A 6 -26.96 -7.58 1.07
C THR A 6 -25.89 -6.52 0.88
N VAL A 7 -24.77 -6.84 0.17
CA VAL A 7 -23.73 -5.87 -0.17
C VAL A 7 -24.31 -4.74 -1.02
N GLU A 8 -25.05 -5.04 -2.07
CA GLU A 8 -25.68 -4.01 -2.93
C GLU A 8 -26.65 -3.15 -2.11
N ARG A 9 -27.49 -3.76 -1.29
CA ARG A 9 -28.42 -3.01 -0.42
C ARG A 9 -27.69 -2.07 0.54
N ILE A 10 -26.53 -2.47 1.07
CA ILE A 10 -25.70 -1.59 1.91
C ILE A 10 -25.15 -0.43 1.09
N LYS A 11 -24.65 -0.70 -0.14
CA LYS A 11 -24.12 0.32 -1.04
C LYS A 11 -25.17 1.36 -1.41
N ASP A 12 -26.39 0.91 -1.77
CA ASP A 12 -27.50 1.78 -2.17
C ASP A 12 -28.02 2.63 -1.02
N THR A 13 -27.99 2.09 0.20
CA THR A 13 -28.53 2.79 1.38
C THR A 13 -27.53 3.73 2.01
N ALA A 14 -26.23 3.47 1.86
CA ALA A 14 -25.17 4.22 2.53
C ALA A 14 -25.00 5.62 1.94
N ASN A 15 -25.58 6.63 2.58
CA ASN A 15 -25.40 8.04 2.19
C ASN A 15 -24.04 8.57 2.66
N ILE A 16 -23.19 9.00 1.71
CA ILE A 16 -21.83 9.49 2.00
C ILE A 16 -21.83 10.70 2.95
N VAL A 17 -22.81 11.62 2.84
CA VAL A 17 -22.88 12.80 3.71
C VAL A 17 -23.21 12.39 5.14
N ASP A 18 -24.18 11.48 5.33
CA ASP A 18 -24.56 10.99 6.65
C ASP A 18 -23.41 10.23 7.34
N VAL A 19 -22.69 9.43 6.55
CA VAL A 19 -21.54 8.66 7.05
C VAL A 19 -20.41 9.59 7.48
N VAL A 20 -20.02 10.53 6.60
CA VAL A 20 -18.89 11.45 6.88
C VAL A 20 -19.23 12.44 7.98
N SER A 21 -20.50 12.89 8.08
CA SER A 21 -20.93 13.86 9.10
C SER A 21 -20.81 13.36 10.54
N GLU A 22 -20.69 12.05 10.77
CA GLU A 22 -20.40 11.52 12.12
C GLU A 22 -18.97 11.84 12.60
N PHE A 23 -18.06 12.08 11.66
CA PHE A 23 -16.63 12.24 11.94
C PHE A 23 -16.11 13.64 11.61
N VAL A 24 -16.77 14.33 10.67
CA VAL A 24 -16.31 15.62 10.12
C VAL A 24 -17.45 16.63 10.13
N THR A 25 -17.19 17.81 10.67
CA THR A 25 -18.14 18.94 10.55
C THR A 25 -18.15 19.43 9.13
N LEU A 26 -19.23 19.16 8.40
CA LEU A 26 -19.41 19.54 7.00
C LEU A 26 -20.18 20.86 6.86
N ARG A 27 -19.73 21.73 5.93
CA ARG A 27 -20.43 22.95 5.52
C ARG A 27 -20.81 22.83 4.06
N LYS A 28 -22.02 23.26 3.70
CA LYS A 28 -22.49 23.25 2.30
C LYS A 28 -21.67 24.23 1.47
N SER A 29 -21.23 23.80 0.30
CA SER A 29 -20.43 24.57 -0.66
C SER A 29 -20.91 24.24 -2.08
N GLY A 30 -21.85 25.03 -2.59
CA GLY A 30 -22.55 24.74 -3.85
C GLY A 30 -23.36 23.42 -3.78
N ALA A 31 -23.14 22.52 -4.74
CA ALA A 31 -23.76 21.18 -4.78
C ALA A 31 -23.07 20.18 -3.83
N ASN A 32 -21.91 20.50 -3.30
CA ASN A 32 -21.10 19.64 -2.45
C ASN A 32 -21.05 20.14 -1.00
N TYR A 33 -20.42 19.33 -0.13
CA TYR A 33 -20.07 19.72 1.22
C TYR A 33 -18.55 19.80 1.37
N LYS A 34 -18.07 20.67 2.28
CA LYS A 34 -16.64 20.89 2.53
C LYS A 34 -16.37 20.86 4.04
N GLY A 35 -15.27 20.22 4.45
CA GLY A 35 -14.83 20.14 5.84
C GLY A 35 -13.33 20.06 5.96
N LEU A 36 -12.83 20.05 7.21
CA LEU A 36 -11.43 19.71 7.48
C LEU A 36 -11.22 18.21 7.28
N CYS A 37 -10.10 17.84 6.68
CA CYS A 37 -9.81 16.44 6.38
C CYS A 37 -9.61 15.62 7.66
N PRO A 38 -10.26 14.46 7.81
CA PRO A 38 -10.04 13.61 8.97
C PRO A 38 -8.76 12.76 8.86
N PHE A 39 -8.09 12.79 7.71
CA PHE A 39 -6.94 11.95 7.40
C PHE A 39 -5.60 12.66 7.52
N HIS A 40 -5.58 14.01 7.58
CA HIS A 40 -4.38 14.80 7.80
C HIS A 40 -4.71 16.12 8.49
N ASN A 41 -3.71 16.72 9.13
CA ASN A 41 -3.87 18.04 9.79
C ASN A 41 -3.85 19.17 8.78
N GLU A 42 -4.93 19.97 8.74
CA GLU A 42 -5.02 21.17 7.90
C GLU A 42 -5.77 22.30 8.62
N LYS A 43 -5.43 23.54 8.27
CA LYS A 43 -6.10 24.73 8.79
C LYS A 43 -7.22 25.23 7.87
N THR A 44 -7.11 24.93 6.59
CA THR A 44 -8.08 25.33 5.55
C THR A 44 -8.76 24.08 5.00
N PRO A 45 -10.11 24.03 5.01
CA PRO A 45 -10.83 22.85 4.54
C PRO A 45 -10.47 22.49 3.10
N SER A 46 -9.99 21.26 2.86
CA SER A 46 -9.72 20.72 1.52
C SER A 46 -10.47 19.41 1.24
N PHE A 47 -11.21 18.91 2.24
CA PHE A 47 -12.00 17.69 2.13
C PHE A 47 -13.40 18.00 1.57
N ILE A 48 -13.71 17.43 0.41
CA ILE A 48 -14.98 17.64 -0.30
C ILE A 48 -15.79 16.35 -0.29
N VAL A 49 -17.09 16.46 -0.03
CA VAL A 49 -18.07 15.37 -0.09
C VAL A 49 -19.11 15.71 -1.15
N SER A 50 -19.29 14.84 -2.14
CA SER A 50 -20.24 14.99 -3.23
C SER A 50 -21.44 14.05 -3.03
N PRO A 51 -22.63 14.56 -2.63
CA PRO A 51 -23.81 13.73 -2.50
C PRO A 51 -24.24 13.10 -3.83
N ALA A 52 -24.16 13.87 -4.92
CA ALA A 52 -24.58 13.40 -6.25
C ALA A 52 -23.73 12.23 -6.78
N ARG A 53 -22.45 12.17 -6.41
CA ARG A 53 -21.52 11.10 -6.80
C ARG A 53 -21.39 10.01 -5.74
N GLY A 54 -21.91 10.21 -4.55
CA GLY A 54 -21.73 9.28 -3.43
C GLY A 54 -20.29 9.14 -2.94
N THR A 55 -19.44 10.17 -3.15
CA THR A 55 -17.99 10.11 -2.87
C THR A 55 -17.51 11.29 -2.03
N CYS A 56 -16.37 11.06 -1.37
CA CYS A 56 -15.57 12.11 -0.72
C CYS A 56 -14.13 12.08 -1.25
N HIS A 57 -13.46 13.23 -1.21
CA HIS A 57 -12.06 13.36 -1.61
C HIS A 57 -11.38 14.55 -0.92
N CYS A 58 -10.16 14.37 -0.48
CA CYS A 58 -9.31 15.41 0.04
C CYS A 58 -8.30 15.88 -1.01
N PHE A 59 -8.37 17.14 -1.41
CA PHE A 59 -7.41 17.69 -2.38
C PHE A 59 -6.04 18.03 -1.75
N GLY A 60 -5.91 17.97 -0.43
CA GLY A 60 -4.63 18.12 0.27
C GLY A 60 -3.81 16.83 0.30
N CYS A 61 -4.40 15.73 0.76
CA CYS A 61 -3.67 14.46 0.92
C CYS A 61 -4.07 13.37 -0.10
N GLY A 62 -5.02 13.63 -1.01
CA GLY A 62 -5.45 12.68 -2.03
C GLY A 62 -6.32 11.51 -1.54
N LYS A 63 -6.59 11.41 -0.23
CA LYS A 63 -7.43 10.35 0.34
C LYS A 63 -8.91 10.62 0.09
N GLY A 64 -9.68 9.54 -0.13
CA GLY A 64 -11.11 9.61 -0.38
C GLY A 64 -11.67 8.28 -0.88
N GLY A 65 -12.94 8.27 -1.25
CA GLY A 65 -13.64 7.09 -1.75
C GLY A 65 -15.16 7.20 -1.58
N ASN A 66 -15.88 6.09 -1.77
CA ASN A 66 -17.29 5.99 -1.42
C ASN A 66 -17.48 5.81 0.10
N ALA A 67 -18.71 5.63 0.57
CA ALA A 67 -19.02 5.47 2.00
C ALA A 67 -18.26 4.30 2.65
N ILE A 68 -18.13 3.17 1.95
CA ILE A 68 -17.39 1.99 2.43
C ILE A 68 -15.90 2.31 2.52
N GLY A 69 -15.34 2.88 1.45
CA GLY A 69 -13.93 3.28 1.40
C GLY A 69 -13.57 4.31 2.47
N PHE A 70 -14.47 5.25 2.75
CA PHE A 70 -14.28 6.22 3.83
C PHE A 70 -14.21 5.54 5.21
N ILE A 71 -15.14 4.63 5.54
CA ILE A 71 -15.13 3.89 6.81
C ILE A 71 -13.89 3.00 6.93
N MET A 72 -13.52 2.31 5.84
CA MET A 72 -12.30 1.49 5.82
C MET A 72 -11.07 2.33 6.15
N GLU A 73 -10.95 3.50 5.56
CA GLU A 73 -9.80 4.39 5.74
C GLU A 73 -9.83 5.11 7.10
N HIS A 74 -11.01 5.58 7.55
CA HIS A 74 -11.14 6.33 8.81
C HIS A 74 -11.03 5.43 10.04
N GLU A 75 -11.78 4.32 10.08
CA GLU A 75 -11.81 3.39 11.20
C GLU A 75 -10.77 2.29 11.11
N GLN A 76 -9.98 2.28 10.01
CA GLN A 76 -8.94 1.28 9.77
C GLN A 76 -9.50 -0.15 9.76
N MET A 77 -10.66 -0.31 9.13
CA MET A 77 -11.39 -1.56 8.99
C MET A 77 -11.11 -2.22 7.65
N ASN A 78 -11.20 -3.56 7.58
CA ASN A 78 -11.26 -4.25 6.30
C ASN A 78 -12.65 -4.13 5.66
N TYR A 79 -12.78 -4.51 4.38
CA TYR A 79 -14.02 -4.37 3.62
C TYR A 79 -15.24 -5.07 4.28
N PRO A 80 -15.16 -6.34 4.74
CA PRO A 80 -16.27 -6.98 5.46
C PRO A 80 -16.63 -6.29 6.79
N GLU A 81 -15.65 -5.72 7.49
CA GLU A 81 -15.89 -4.99 8.74
C GLU A 81 -16.59 -3.67 8.49
N ALA A 82 -16.20 -2.93 7.45
CA ALA A 82 -16.85 -1.70 7.03
C ALA A 82 -18.29 -1.95 6.58
N LEU A 83 -18.56 -3.02 5.85
CA LEU A 83 -19.93 -3.43 5.50
C LEU A 83 -20.77 -3.73 6.73
N ARG A 84 -20.24 -4.45 7.72
CA ARG A 84 -20.96 -4.73 8.98
C ARG A 84 -21.20 -3.46 9.79
N TRP A 85 -20.25 -2.51 9.76
CA TRP A 85 -20.40 -1.20 10.39
C TRP A 85 -21.58 -0.42 9.76
N LEU A 86 -21.60 -0.31 8.42
CA LEU A 86 -22.65 0.35 7.67
C LEU A 86 -24.01 -0.35 7.86
N ALA A 87 -24.04 -1.68 7.80
CA ALA A 87 -25.25 -2.46 8.03
C ALA A 87 -25.87 -2.19 9.42
N ARG A 88 -25.03 -2.08 10.46
CA ARG A 88 -25.49 -1.70 11.82
C ARG A 88 -26.04 -0.29 11.84
N LYS A 89 -25.35 0.67 11.21
CA LYS A 89 -25.77 2.07 11.13
C LYS A 89 -27.15 2.22 10.48
N TYR A 90 -27.38 1.51 9.38
CA TYR A 90 -28.62 1.60 8.59
C TYR A 90 -29.63 0.49 8.93
N HIS A 91 -29.42 -0.27 10.00
CA HIS A 91 -30.29 -1.36 10.45
C HIS A 91 -30.59 -2.40 9.36
N ILE A 92 -29.58 -2.70 8.52
CA ILE A 92 -29.68 -3.71 7.47
C ILE A 92 -29.30 -5.06 8.05
N GLU A 93 -30.23 -6.03 7.95
CA GLU A 93 -29.93 -7.41 8.31
C GLU A 93 -28.95 -8.02 7.32
N ILE A 94 -27.84 -8.55 7.84
CA ILE A 94 -26.79 -9.18 7.03
C ILE A 94 -27.18 -10.63 6.75
N ARG A 95 -27.35 -10.96 5.47
CA ARG A 95 -27.43 -12.34 5.01
C ARG A 95 -26.08 -12.80 4.55
N GLU A 96 -25.63 -13.95 5.02
CA GLU A 96 -24.36 -14.54 4.62
C GLU A 96 -24.60 -15.54 3.49
N ARG A 97 -23.74 -15.48 2.46
CA ARG A 97 -23.74 -16.47 1.36
C ARG A 97 -23.41 -17.84 1.94
N GLU A 98 -24.08 -18.87 1.47
CA GLU A 98 -23.66 -20.25 1.73
C GLU A 98 -22.25 -20.46 1.16
N MET A 99 -21.33 -20.77 2.05
CA MET A 99 -19.94 -21.08 1.71
C MET A 99 -19.86 -22.54 1.26
N THR A 100 -18.90 -22.86 0.41
CA THR A 100 -18.55 -24.24 0.11
C THR A 100 -18.08 -24.96 1.40
N ASP A 101 -18.18 -26.27 1.44
CA ASP A 101 -17.75 -27.03 2.63
C ASP A 101 -16.26 -26.87 2.90
N GLU A 102 -15.45 -26.64 1.87
CA GLU A 102 -14.01 -26.36 1.96
C GLU A 102 -13.74 -24.97 2.52
N GLU A 103 -14.39 -23.93 2.00
CA GLU A 103 -14.33 -22.55 2.52
C GLU A 103 -14.79 -22.48 3.98
N ARG A 104 -15.84 -23.23 4.35
CA ARG A 104 -16.32 -23.34 5.74
C ARG A 104 -15.30 -23.98 6.65
N ARG A 105 -14.61 -25.03 6.19
CA ARG A 105 -13.55 -25.69 6.97
C ARG A 105 -12.37 -24.76 7.21
N GLU A 106 -11.82 -24.15 6.16
CA GLU A 106 -10.71 -23.20 6.28
C GLU A 106 -11.05 -22.03 7.19
N GLN A 107 -12.23 -21.41 7.02
CA GLN A 107 -12.68 -20.33 7.89
C GLN A 107 -12.86 -20.81 9.33
N SER A 108 -13.44 -21.98 9.54
CA SER A 108 -13.64 -22.58 10.87
C SER A 108 -12.30 -22.92 11.53
N GLU A 109 -11.32 -23.42 10.79
CA GLU A 109 -9.97 -23.70 11.29
C GLU A 109 -9.26 -22.42 11.72
N ARG A 110 -9.25 -21.40 10.86
CA ARG A 110 -8.67 -20.09 11.21
C ARG A 110 -9.36 -19.46 12.41
N GLU A 111 -10.67 -19.55 12.49
CA GLU A 111 -11.45 -19.01 13.61
C GLU A 111 -11.13 -19.77 14.90
N SER A 112 -11.01 -21.10 14.84
CA SER A 112 -10.58 -21.93 15.96
C SER A 112 -9.17 -21.58 16.44
N MET A 113 -8.24 -21.30 15.52
CA MET A 113 -6.89 -20.83 15.88
C MET A 113 -6.92 -19.48 16.59
N PHE A 114 -7.75 -18.52 16.14
CA PHE A 114 -7.92 -17.23 16.84
C PHE A 114 -8.53 -17.42 18.23
N ILE A 115 -9.53 -18.28 18.37
CA ILE A 115 -10.17 -18.57 19.66
C ILE A 115 -9.14 -19.16 20.64
N VAL A 116 -8.29 -20.07 20.18
CA VAL A 116 -7.22 -20.66 21.00
C VAL A 116 -6.19 -19.59 21.42
N ASN A 117 -5.78 -18.73 20.49
CA ASN A 117 -4.81 -17.65 20.80
C ASN A 117 -5.40 -16.63 21.78
N GLU A 118 -6.65 -16.23 21.61
CA GLU A 118 -7.33 -15.29 22.52
C GLU A 118 -7.47 -15.88 23.92
N TRP A 119 -7.86 -17.15 24.02
CA TRP A 119 -7.88 -17.88 25.29
C TRP A 119 -6.49 -17.92 25.93
N ALA A 120 -5.44 -18.26 25.17
CA ALA A 120 -4.09 -18.33 25.69
C ALA A 120 -3.57 -16.97 26.16
N ALA A 121 -3.88 -15.88 25.43
CA ALA A 121 -3.54 -14.53 25.89
C ALA A 121 -4.22 -14.19 27.24
N GLY A 122 -5.51 -14.52 27.38
CA GLY A 122 -6.23 -14.39 28.64
C GLY A 122 -5.63 -15.24 29.75
N TYR A 123 -5.23 -16.47 29.45
CA TYR A 123 -4.59 -17.40 30.40
C TYR A 123 -3.23 -16.85 30.89
N PHE A 124 -2.37 -16.42 30.00
CA PHE A 124 -1.08 -15.84 30.37
C PHE A 124 -1.22 -14.53 31.15
N SER A 125 -2.20 -13.70 30.81
CA SER A 125 -2.51 -12.48 31.54
C SER A 125 -3.06 -12.78 32.93
N ASP A 126 -3.94 -13.78 33.07
CA ASP A 126 -4.45 -14.22 34.36
C ASP A 126 -3.34 -14.75 35.25
N LEU A 127 -2.45 -15.58 34.74
CA LEU A 127 -1.27 -16.05 35.47
C LEU A 127 -0.37 -14.89 35.92
N LEU A 128 -0.15 -13.90 35.06
CA LEU A 128 0.66 -12.71 35.41
C LEU A 128 0.05 -11.93 36.57
N HIS A 129 -1.27 -11.73 36.58
CA HIS A 129 -1.94 -10.86 37.54
C HIS A 129 -2.38 -11.56 38.83
N ASN A 130 -2.73 -12.86 38.78
CA ASN A 130 -3.42 -13.54 39.85
C ASN A 130 -2.63 -14.73 40.44
N HIS A 131 -1.62 -15.27 39.74
CA HIS A 131 -0.81 -16.38 40.23
C HIS A 131 0.37 -15.85 41.04
N PRO A 132 0.74 -16.43 42.24
CA PRO A 132 1.86 -15.97 43.07
C PRO A 132 3.19 -15.85 42.30
N ASP A 133 3.56 -16.87 41.48
CA ASP A 133 4.77 -16.84 40.65
C ASP A 133 4.67 -15.81 39.55
N GLY A 134 3.47 -15.60 38.98
CA GLY A 134 3.23 -14.57 38.01
C GLY A 134 3.52 -13.17 38.54
N GLN A 135 3.07 -12.89 39.77
CA GLN A 135 3.34 -11.60 40.43
C GLN A 135 4.80 -11.48 40.87
N ALA A 136 5.37 -12.52 41.46
CA ALA A 136 6.72 -12.50 42.01
C ALA A 136 7.80 -12.47 40.90
N ILE A 137 7.56 -13.07 39.75
CA ILE A 137 8.54 -13.21 38.67
C ILE A 137 8.16 -12.36 37.45
N GLY A 138 7.01 -12.63 36.84
CA GLY A 138 6.56 -11.97 35.58
C GLY A 138 6.27 -10.49 35.79
N MET A 139 5.43 -10.15 36.77
CA MET A 139 5.06 -8.76 37.05
C MET A 139 6.27 -7.98 37.57
N GLN A 140 7.11 -8.59 38.41
CA GLN A 140 8.36 -7.97 38.89
C GLN A 140 9.29 -7.61 37.73
N TYR A 141 9.38 -8.47 36.68
CA TYR A 141 10.15 -8.17 35.51
C TYR A 141 9.62 -6.93 34.77
N PHE A 142 8.31 -6.84 34.51
CA PHE A 142 7.73 -5.69 33.84
C PHE A 142 7.85 -4.40 34.64
N ARG A 143 7.63 -4.47 35.96
CA ARG A 143 7.79 -3.32 36.87
C ARG A 143 9.26 -2.88 37.01
N SER A 144 10.21 -3.82 36.99
CA SER A 144 11.64 -3.47 37.00
C SER A 144 12.09 -2.75 35.72
N ARG A 145 11.33 -2.90 34.64
CA ARG A 145 11.48 -2.12 33.40
C ARG A 145 10.71 -0.80 33.42
N GLY A 146 10.01 -0.49 34.48
CA GLY A 146 9.24 0.76 34.63
C GLY A 146 7.90 0.73 33.91
N PHE A 147 7.38 -0.44 33.49
CA PHE A 147 6.07 -0.51 32.85
C PHE A 147 4.94 -0.34 33.84
N ARG A 148 3.99 0.56 33.51
CA ARG A 148 2.80 0.81 34.33
C ARG A 148 1.74 -0.26 34.05
N ASP A 149 0.88 -0.46 35.07
CA ASP A 149 -0.17 -1.49 35.01
C ASP A 149 -1.19 -1.26 33.87
N ASP A 150 -1.47 0.01 33.49
CA ASP A 150 -2.33 0.36 32.37
C ASP A 150 -1.71 -0.09 31.03
N ILE A 151 -0.41 0.07 30.87
CA ILE A 151 0.35 -0.34 29.68
C ILE A 151 0.48 -1.86 29.61
N ILE A 152 0.76 -2.53 30.73
CA ILE A 152 0.79 -3.99 30.82
C ILE A 152 -0.54 -4.58 30.33
N ARG A 153 -1.68 -3.99 30.74
CA ARG A 153 -3.00 -4.41 30.27
C ARG A 153 -3.25 -4.05 28.81
N LYS A 154 -2.85 -2.84 28.36
CA LYS A 154 -3.05 -2.37 26.98
C LYS A 154 -2.36 -3.28 25.95
N PHE A 155 -1.18 -3.80 26.30
CA PHE A 155 -0.44 -4.74 25.46
C PHE A 155 -0.73 -6.20 25.80
N GLN A 156 -1.67 -6.49 26.72
CA GLN A 156 -2.09 -7.84 27.14
C GLN A 156 -0.90 -8.71 27.58
N LEU A 157 0.11 -8.09 28.21
CA LEU A 157 1.30 -8.82 28.64
C LEU A 157 0.96 -9.95 29.60
N GLY A 158 1.72 -11.05 29.53
CA GLY A 158 1.45 -12.26 30.27
C GLY A 158 2.69 -12.93 30.85
N TYR A 159 2.45 -14.02 31.54
CA TYR A 159 3.49 -14.91 32.04
C TYR A 159 3.04 -16.35 31.90
N ASP A 160 3.96 -17.24 31.51
CA ASP A 160 3.73 -18.67 31.51
C ASP A 160 4.58 -19.34 32.60
N LEU A 161 3.98 -20.28 33.32
CA LEU A 161 4.63 -20.95 34.45
C LEU A 161 5.76 -21.87 33.96
N PRO A 162 6.73 -22.22 34.85
CA PRO A 162 7.81 -23.12 34.49
C PRO A 162 7.37 -24.57 34.22
N ASP A 163 6.16 -24.97 34.61
CA ASP A 163 5.56 -26.26 34.30
C ASP A 163 5.29 -26.38 32.79
N ARG A 164 5.96 -27.33 32.17
CA ARG A 164 5.99 -27.46 30.70
C ARG A 164 4.73 -28.05 30.08
N THR A 165 3.75 -28.45 30.87
CA THR A 165 2.55 -29.17 30.39
C THR A 165 1.26 -28.51 30.90
N ARG A 166 1.36 -27.50 31.71
CA ARG A 166 0.23 -26.93 32.43
C ARG A 166 -0.75 -26.20 31.50
N LEU A 167 -0.27 -25.40 30.56
CA LEU A 167 -1.13 -24.74 29.58
C LEU A 167 -1.84 -25.78 28.71
N ALA A 168 -1.10 -26.75 28.16
CA ALA A 168 -1.66 -27.83 27.32
C ALA A 168 -2.76 -28.60 28.07
N SER A 169 -2.48 -29.03 29.30
CA SER A 169 -3.45 -29.76 30.14
C SER A 169 -4.69 -28.93 30.44
N THR A 170 -4.50 -27.63 30.74
CA THR A 170 -5.60 -26.70 31.04
C THR A 170 -6.46 -26.47 29.79
N ALA A 171 -5.84 -26.30 28.62
CA ALA A 171 -6.53 -26.11 27.35
C ALA A 171 -7.40 -27.33 27.01
N ILE A 172 -6.83 -28.51 27.04
CA ILE A 172 -7.55 -29.77 26.76
C ILE A 172 -8.69 -29.98 27.77
N GLY A 173 -8.42 -29.72 29.06
CA GLY A 173 -9.45 -29.82 30.11
C GLY A 173 -10.62 -28.83 29.91
N LYS A 174 -10.42 -27.74 29.21
CA LYS A 174 -11.45 -26.77 28.79
C LYS A 174 -12.11 -27.10 27.44
N GLY A 175 -11.71 -28.17 26.79
CA GLY A 175 -12.29 -28.63 25.54
C GLY A 175 -11.62 -28.08 24.27
N TYR A 176 -10.48 -27.39 24.37
CA TYR A 176 -9.72 -26.98 23.20
C TYR A 176 -9.05 -28.19 22.56
N GLN A 177 -9.08 -28.26 21.22
CA GLN A 177 -8.51 -29.39 20.49
C GLN A 177 -7.00 -29.27 20.40
N GLU A 178 -6.30 -30.38 20.61
CA GLU A 178 -4.83 -30.47 20.53
C GLU A 178 -4.30 -29.97 19.18
N GLU A 179 -5.01 -30.27 18.10
CA GLU A 179 -4.66 -29.86 16.74
C GLU A 179 -4.43 -28.35 16.65
N PHE A 180 -5.30 -27.52 17.23
CA PHE A 180 -5.17 -26.06 17.17
C PHE A 180 -4.09 -25.52 18.11
N LEU A 181 -3.79 -26.20 19.21
CA LEU A 181 -2.64 -25.88 20.05
C LEU A 181 -1.31 -26.08 19.29
N LEU A 182 -1.25 -27.10 18.44
CA LEU A 182 -0.11 -27.39 17.58
C LEU A 182 -0.05 -26.45 16.37
N LYS A 183 -1.17 -26.22 15.67
CA LYS A 183 -1.24 -25.34 14.50
C LYS A 183 -0.87 -23.89 14.84
N THR A 184 -1.30 -23.37 15.99
CA THR A 184 -0.91 -22.04 16.48
C THR A 184 0.51 -22.00 17.03
N GLY A 185 1.09 -23.16 17.29
CA GLY A 185 2.43 -23.30 17.86
C GLY A 185 2.55 -22.88 19.32
N ILE A 186 1.44 -22.73 20.05
CA ILE A 186 1.46 -22.51 21.51
C ILE A 186 2.06 -23.72 22.21
N CYS A 187 1.77 -24.91 21.70
CA CYS A 187 2.36 -26.18 22.12
C CYS A 187 3.13 -26.83 20.98
N TYR A 188 3.95 -27.80 21.31
CA TYR A 188 4.63 -28.66 20.35
C TYR A 188 4.73 -30.10 20.90
N LYS A 189 4.88 -31.06 20.03
CA LYS A 189 5.12 -32.46 20.43
C LYS A 189 6.61 -32.79 20.50
N THR A 190 7.00 -33.51 21.55
CA THR A 190 8.33 -34.12 21.62
C THR A 190 8.41 -35.33 20.72
N GLU A 191 9.61 -35.88 20.49
CA GLU A 191 9.82 -37.16 19.77
C GLU A 191 9.08 -38.35 20.42
N ARG A 192 8.79 -38.24 21.71
CA ARG A 192 8.02 -39.25 22.48
C ARG A 192 6.51 -39.07 22.39
N GLY A 193 6.05 -38.00 21.73
CA GLY A 193 4.63 -37.68 21.56
C GLY A 193 4.04 -36.82 22.69
N ASP A 194 4.84 -36.42 23.69
CA ASP A 194 4.34 -35.57 24.80
C ASP A 194 4.04 -34.15 24.28
N LEU A 195 2.89 -33.59 24.66
CA LEU A 195 2.48 -32.24 24.35
C LEU A 195 3.10 -31.25 25.37
N ILE A 196 3.90 -30.31 24.88
CA ILE A 196 4.72 -29.41 25.69
C ILE A 196 4.39 -27.95 25.37
N ASP A 197 4.29 -27.12 26.42
CA ASP A 197 4.08 -25.69 26.35
C ASP A 197 5.34 -24.98 25.82
N ARG A 198 5.18 -24.20 24.74
CA ARG A 198 6.31 -23.52 24.07
C ARG A 198 6.93 -22.41 24.91
N TYR A 199 6.13 -21.75 25.72
CA TYR A 199 6.50 -20.53 26.43
C TYR A 199 6.77 -20.75 27.91
N SER A 200 6.84 -21.95 28.37
CA SER A 200 7.06 -22.30 29.78
C SER A 200 8.22 -21.50 30.40
N GLY A 201 7.96 -20.85 31.56
CA GLY A 201 8.90 -20.03 32.30
C GLY A 201 9.25 -18.67 31.66
N ARG A 202 8.40 -18.15 30.77
CA ARG A 202 8.65 -16.91 30.02
C ARG A 202 7.62 -15.83 30.31
N VAL A 203 8.05 -14.57 30.23
CA VAL A 203 7.11 -13.46 30.05
C VAL A 203 6.66 -13.40 28.61
N ILE A 204 5.39 -13.04 28.41
CA ILE A 204 4.70 -13.18 27.14
C ILE A 204 4.34 -11.81 26.57
N PHE A 205 4.57 -11.65 25.27
CA PHE A 205 4.25 -10.48 24.46
C PHE A 205 3.30 -10.93 23.34
N PRO A 206 1.97 -10.76 23.50
CA PRO A 206 1.03 -11.12 22.46
C PRO A 206 1.19 -10.24 21.21
N TRP A 207 1.18 -10.85 20.03
CA TRP A 207 1.11 -10.16 18.75
C TRP A 207 -0.35 -9.94 18.38
N ILE A 208 -0.77 -8.69 18.34
CA ILE A 208 -2.14 -8.30 18.01
C ILE A 208 -2.11 -7.75 16.59
N GLY A 209 -2.76 -8.46 15.66
CA GLY A 209 -2.85 -8.08 14.25
C GLY A 209 -3.73 -6.84 14.03
N LEU A 210 -3.74 -6.31 12.82
CA LEU A 210 -4.51 -5.11 12.45
C LEU A 210 -6.01 -5.20 12.82
N ASN A 211 -6.57 -6.40 12.78
CA ASN A 211 -7.97 -6.70 13.13
C ASN A 211 -8.24 -6.76 14.64
N GLY A 212 -7.22 -6.56 15.48
CA GLY A 212 -7.34 -6.62 16.94
C GLY A 212 -7.36 -8.03 17.53
N LYS A 213 -7.19 -9.09 16.72
CA LYS A 213 -7.10 -10.47 17.20
C LYS A 213 -5.66 -10.84 17.51
N VAL A 214 -5.47 -11.73 18.49
CA VAL A 214 -4.15 -12.26 18.82
C VAL A 214 -3.72 -13.27 17.76
N VAL A 215 -2.69 -12.92 16.98
CA VAL A 215 -2.18 -13.75 15.88
C VAL A 215 -1.07 -14.71 16.34
N GLY A 216 -0.31 -14.35 17.37
CA GLY A 216 0.81 -15.13 17.88
C GLY A 216 1.38 -14.54 19.17
N PHE A 217 2.52 -15.06 19.59
CA PHE A 217 3.18 -14.68 20.85
C PHE A 217 4.70 -14.57 20.68
N GLY A 218 5.30 -13.66 21.43
CA GLY A 218 6.71 -13.67 21.75
C GLY A 218 6.91 -14.02 23.23
N GLY A 219 7.88 -14.87 23.53
CA GLY A 219 8.20 -15.25 24.90
C GLY A 219 9.66 -14.96 25.25
N ARG A 220 9.93 -14.22 26.32
CA ARG A 220 11.29 -13.94 26.81
C ARG A 220 11.58 -14.72 28.09
N VAL A 221 12.68 -15.48 28.10
CA VAL A 221 13.15 -16.15 29.31
C VAL A 221 13.77 -15.14 30.28
N LEU A 222 13.46 -15.27 31.57
CA LEU A 222 13.92 -14.37 32.61
C LEU A 222 15.17 -14.85 33.33
N ASP A 223 15.36 -16.15 33.45
CA ASP A 223 16.53 -16.73 34.12
C ASP A 223 17.47 -17.39 33.10
N SER A 224 18.65 -16.81 32.92
CA SER A 224 19.72 -17.37 32.09
C SER A 224 20.29 -18.68 32.63
N ARG A 225 19.96 -19.06 33.89
CA ARG A 225 20.36 -20.30 34.54
C ARG A 225 19.43 -21.47 34.24
N THR A 226 18.33 -21.26 33.50
CA THR A 226 17.46 -22.37 33.07
C THR A 226 18.24 -23.26 32.13
N LYS A 227 18.75 -24.39 32.62
CA LYS A 227 19.55 -25.36 31.85
C LYS A 227 18.77 -25.81 30.61
N GLY A 228 19.38 -25.66 29.43
CA GLY A 228 18.82 -26.14 28.17
C GLY A 228 18.04 -25.08 27.37
N VAL A 229 17.96 -23.82 27.81
CA VAL A 229 17.32 -22.74 27.03
C VAL A 229 18.39 -21.96 26.27
N ASN A 230 18.56 -22.29 24.99
CA ASN A 230 19.53 -21.63 24.10
C ASN A 230 19.03 -20.30 23.50
N GLN A 231 17.74 -19.96 23.65
CA GLN A 231 17.13 -18.78 23.02
C GLN A 231 16.51 -17.85 24.06
N LYS A 232 17.04 -16.62 24.14
CA LYS A 232 16.53 -15.56 25.00
C LYS A 232 15.07 -15.21 24.64
N TYR A 233 14.77 -15.09 23.36
CA TYR A 233 13.43 -14.85 22.82
C TYR A 233 12.98 -16.02 21.92
N VAL A 234 11.71 -16.40 22.05
CA VAL A 234 11.03 -17.39 21.18
C VAL A 234 9.75 -16.75 20.68
N ASN A 235 9.52 -16.81 19.38
CA ASN A 235 8.27 -16.39 18.76
C ASN A 235 7.42 -17.58 18.34
N SER A 236 6.13 -17.36 18.10
CA SER A 236 5.27 -18.33 17.43
C SER A 236 5.90 -18.76 16.10
N PRO A 237 5.81 -20.05 15.74
CA PRO A 237 6.15 -20.48 14.39
C PRO A 237 5.17 -19.91 13.38
N ALA A 238 5.55 -19.92 12.10
CA ALA A 238 4.66 -19.53 11.02
C ALA A 238 3.41 -20.45 11.01
N SER A 239 2.25 -19.84 10.81
CA SER A 239 0.96 -20.53 10.74
C SER A 239 0.04 -19.80 9.77
N GLU A 240 -1.18 -20.32 9.57
CA GLU A 240 -2.19 -19.66 8.72
C GLU A 240 -2.62 -18.27 9.22
N ILE A 241 -2.48 -18.01 10.53
CA ILE A 241 -2.86 -16.74 11.15
C ILE A 241 -1.66 -15.89 11.58
N TYR A 242 -0.43 -16.40 11.51
CA TYR A 242 0.78 -15.70 11.90
C TYR A 242 1.94 -15.99 10.95
N GLN A 243 2.45 -14.93 10.34
CA GLN A 243 3.71 -14.95 9.58
C GLN A 243 4.53 -13.74 10.02
N LYS A 244 5.69 -14.00 10.60
CA LYS A 244 6.51 -12.97 11.25
C LYS A 244 6.92 -11.85 10.30
N ASP A 245 7.13 -12.15 9.02
CA ASP A 245 7.46 -11.21 7.96
C ASP A 245 6.24 -10.40 7.45
N ARG A 246 5.03 -10.74 7.91
CA ARG A 246 3.78 -10.06 7.54
C ARG A 246 3.11 -9.35 8.70
N GLU A 247 3.70 -9.40 9.88
CA GLU A 247 3.15 -8.78 11.08
C GLU A 247 4.13 -7.75 11.64
N LEU A 248 3.59 -6.75 12.32
CA LEU A 248 4.34 -5.72 13.04
C LEU A 248 3.87 -5.69 14.49
N TYR A 249 4.81 -5.84 15.43
CA TYR A 249 4.45 -5.73 16.84
C TYR A 249 4.02 -4.31 17.19
N GLY A 250 2.91 -4.17 17.91
CA GLY A 250 2.35 -2.88 18.30
C GLY A 250 1.47 -2.20 17.26
N ILE A 251 1.32 -2.76 16.03
CA ILE A 251 0.56 -2.12 14.95
C ILE A 251 -0.91 -1.83 15.32
N TYR A 252 -1.56 -2.72 16.07
CA TYR A 252 -2.95 -2.52 16.49
C TYR A 252 -3.09 -1.30 17.38
N GLN A 253 -2.19 -1.15 18.34
CA GLN A 253 -2.16 -0.01 19.27
C GLN A 253 -1.75 1.29 18.56
N ALA A 254 -0.85 1.19 17.57
CA ALA A 254 -0.24 2.33 16.89
C ALA A 254 -1.06 2.89 15.71
N LYS A 255 -1.87 2.07 15.02
CA LYS A 255 -2.50 2.42 13.73
C LYS A 255 -3.25 3.75 13.71
N LYS A 256 -4.00 4.08 14.78
CA LYS A 256 -4.71 5.37 14.89
C LYS A 256 -3.76 6.54 15.07
N ALA A 257 -2.72 6.38 15.87
CA ALA A 257 -1.70 7.41 16.09
C ALA A 257 -0.86 7.62 14.82
N ILE A 258 -0.46 6.55 14.11
CA ILE A 258 0.25 6.64 12.82
C ILE A 258 -0.55 7.45 11.81
N ALA A 259 -1.85 7.13 11.64
CA ALA A 259 -2.70 7.85 10.70
C ALA A 259 -2.93 9.31 11.09
N LYS A 260 -3.05 9.62 12.40
CA LYS A 260 -3.26 10.96 12.93
C LYS A 260 -2.03 11.85 12.81
N GLU A 261 -0.86 11.30 13.18
CA GLU A 261 0.42 12.03 13.15
C GLU A 261 1.05 12.05 11.75
N ASP A 262 0.51 11.24 10.81
CA ASP A 262 1.07 10.98 9.47
C ASP A 262 2.57 10.61 9.54
N TRP A 263 2.93 9.83 10.56
CA TRP A 263 4.30 9.42 10.84
C TRP A 263 4.34 8.11 11.62
N VAL A 264 5.34 7.24 11.32
CA VAL A 264 5.59 6.02 12.09
C VAL A 264 7.04 5.94 12.55
N TYR A 265 7.24 5.45 13.76
CA TYR A 265 8.55 5.07 14.30
C TYR A 265 8.72 3.56 14.23
N MET A 266 9.84 3.11 13.68
CA MET A 266 10.19 1.69 13.61
C MET A 266 11.36 1.43 14.55
N VAL A 267 11.16 0.48 15.47
CA VAL A 267 12.17 0.03 16.46
C VAL A 267 12.43 -1.47 16.32
N GLU A 268 13.40 -2.01 17.08
CA GLU A 268 13.81 -3.41 16.95
C GLU A 268 12.98 -4.37 17.79
N GLY A 269 12.60 -4.00 19.03
CA GLY A 269 12.09 -4.92 20.03
C GLY A 269 10.71 -4.60 20.61
N TYR A 270 10.18 -5.56 21.33
CA TYR A 270 8.89 -5.43 22.03
C TYR A 270 8.93 -4.34 23.12
N THR A 271 10.01 -4.35 23.91
CA THR A 271 10.19 -3.42 25.02
C THR A 271 10.30 -2.00 24.56
N ASP A 272 10.93 -1.77 23.40
CA ASP A 272 11.08 -0.44 22.80
C ASP A 272 9.72 0.14 22.41
N VAL A 273 8.88 -0.66 21.76
CA VAL A 273 7.50 -0.27 21.42
C VAL A 273 6.72 0.10 22.68
N ILE A 274 6.79 -0.75 23.73
CA ILE A 274 6.02 -0.54 24.96
C ILE A 274 6.50 0.70 25.70
N SER A 275 7.82 0.91 25.80
CA SER A 275 8.42 2.07 26.48
C SER A 275 8.12 3.37 25.76
N MET A 276 8.29 3.43 24.43
CA MET A 276 7.94 4.60 23.63
C MET A 276 6.45 4.92 23.71
N HIS A 277 5.61 3.90 23.60
CA HIS A 277 4.18 4.07 23.74
C HIS A 277 3.78 4.62 25.11
N GLN A 278 4.40 4.14 26.19
CA GLN A 278 4.21 4.65 27.55
C GLN A 278 4.63 6.11 27.68
N CYS A 279 5.68 6.54 26.98
CA CYS A 279 6.13 7.92 26.90
C CYS A 279 5.26 8.80 25.95
N GLY A 280 4.13 8.28 25.46
CA GLY A 280 3.20 9.02 24.61
C GLY A 280 3.66 9.15 23.15
N VAL A 281 4.66 8.37 22.71
CA VAL A 281 4.98 8.15 21.28
C VAL A 281 4.23 6.89 20.86
N GLU A 282 2.92 7.05 20.60
CA GLU A 282 2.03 5.93 20.35
C GLU A 282 2.12 5.37 18.91
N ASN A 283 2.66 6.13 17.97
CA ASN A 283 2.84 5.77 16.56
C ASN A 283 4.13 4.95 16.33
N VAL A 284 4.38 3.95 17.16
CA VAL A 284 5.58 3.12 17.14
C VAL A 284 5.27 1.64 16.95
N VAL A 285 6.08 0.95 16.11
CA VAL A 285 5.98 -0.48 15.80
C VAL A 285 7.35 -1.12 15.76
N ALA A 286 7.40 -2.46 15.86
CA ALA A 286 8.65 -3.21 15.70
C ALA A 286 8.51 -4.40 14.75
N ASN A 287 9.60 -4.71 14.05
CA ASN A 287 9.75 -5.96 13.28
C ASN A 287 10.21 -7.15 14.14
N SER A 288 10.65 -6.88 15.38
CA SER A 288 10.97 -7.85 16.44
C SER A 288 11.91 -8.99 16.05
N GLY A 289 13.11 -8.62 15.57
CA GLY A 289 14.22 -9.56 15.32
C GLY A 289 14.13 -10.28 13.96
N THR A 290 13.55 -9.61 12.95
CA THR A 290 13.70 -9.97 11.53
C THR A 290 14.16 -8.74 10.75
N ALA A 291 14.75 -8.95 9.57
CA ALA A 291 14.88 -7.85 8.63
C ALA A 291 13.50 -7.35 8.21
N LEU A 292 13.37 -6.06 7.95
CA LEU A 292 12.15 -5.45 7.44
C LEU A 292 11.75 -6.10 6.10
N SER A 293 10.47 -6.47 5.95
CA SER A 293 9.96 -7.12 4.75
C SER A 293 9.11 -6.16 3.90
N MET A 294 8.93 -6.48 2.62
CA MET A 294 8.03 -5.73 1.73
C MET A 294 6.59 -5.73 2.23
N HIS A 295 6.10 -6.84 2.80
CA HIS A 295 4.75 -6.90 3.37
C HIS A 295 4.57 -5.94 4.55
N GLN A 296 5.56 -5.87 5.44
CA GLN A 296 5.56 -4.93 6.57
C GLN A 296 5.57 -3.46 6.07
N ILE A 297 6.37 -3.16 5.04
CA ILE A 297 6.39 -1.83 4.40
C ILE A 297 5.02 -1.50 3.81
N HIS A 298 4.39 -2.42 3.08
CA HIS A 298 3.06 -2.20 2.52
C HIS A 298 1.98 -2.01 3.59
N ILE A 299 2.09 -2.68 4.75
CA ILE A 299 1.20 -2.43 5.88
C ILE A 299 1.34 -0.98 6.35
N LEU A 300 2.57 -0.50 6.56
CA LEU A 300 2.82 0.87 7.03
C LEU A 300 2.40 1.91 5.99
N HIS A 301 2.70 1.66 4.72
CA HIS A 301 2.38 2.57 3.62
C HIS A 301 0.87 2.81 3.44
N ARG A 302 0.02 1.91 3.98
CA ARG A 302 -1.44 2.14 4.05
C ARG A 302 -1.83 3.27 5.00
N PHE A 303 -0.99 3.59 5.98
CA PHE A 303 -1.29 4.58 7.02
C PHE A 303 -0.51 5.87 6.85
N THR A 304 0.74 5.78 6.40
CA THR A 304 1.63 6.92 6.20
C THR A 304 2.73 6.60 5.19
N SER A 305 3.23 7.65 4.54
CA SER A 305 4.46 7.55 3.74
C SER A 305 5.71 8.02 4.50
N ASN A 306 5.59 8.39 5.78
CA ASN A 306 6.68 8.96 6.57
C ASN A 306 7.11 8.01 7.68
N ILE A 307 8.40 7.68 7.74
CA ILE A 307 8.96 6.75 8.71
C ILE A 307 10.28 7.26 9.29
N THR A 308 10.46 7.09 10.60
CA THR A 308 11.77 7.21 11.25
C THR A 308 12.21 5.85 11.77
N LEU A 309 13.40 5.42 11.37
CA LEU A 309 14.05 4.22 11.85
C LEU A 309 14.86 4.57 13.10
N LEU A 310 14.51 3.96 14.23
CA LEU A 310 15.27 4.06 15.48
C LEU A 310 15.96 2.72 15.72
N TYR A 311 17.25 2.68 15.51
CA TYR A 311 18.07 1.50 15.70
C TYR A 311 19.09 1.72 16.81
N ASP A 312 19.53 0.62 17.40
CA ASP A 312 20.65 0.62 18.33
C ASP A 312 21.89 1.15 17.60
N GLY A 313 22.67 1.98 18.28
CA GLY A 313 23.88 2.62 17.69
C GLY A 313 25.03 1.66 17.42
N ASP A 314 24.84 0.35 17.47
CA ASP A 314 25.84 -0.66 17.19
C ASP A 314 26.00 -0.95 15.68
N ALA A 315 27.08 -1.63 15.30
CA ALA A 315 27.37 -1.92 13.88
C ALA A 315 26.28 -2.81 13.22
N ALA A 316 25.63 -3.69 13.97
CA ALA A 316 24.59 -4.58 13.45
C ALA A 316 23.29 -3.80 13.16
N GLY A 317 22.88 -2.90 14.06
CA GLY A 317 21.75 -2.01 13.90
C GLY A 317 21.95 -1.05 12.71
N ILE A 318 23.14 -0.48 12.54
CA ILE A 318 23.48 0.38 11.40
C ILE A 318 23.37 -0.38 10.07
N HIS A 319 23.86 -1.61 9.99
CA HIS A 319 23.72 -2.44 8.78
C HIS A 319 22.26 -2.86 8.51
N ALA A 320 21.46 -3.09 9.55
CA ALA A 320 20.04 -3.35 9.43
C ALA A 320 19.29 -2.11 8.91
N ALA A 321 19.63 -0.92 9.43
CA ALA A 321 19.10 0.36 8.97
C ALA A 321 19.33 0.56 7.46
N PHE A 322 20.54 0.33 6.96
CA PHE A 322 20.86 0.52 5.54
C PHE A 322 20.03 -0.38 4.62
N ARG A 323 19.86 -1.66 4.97
CA ARG A 323 19.05 -2.58 4.16
C ARG A 323 17.55 -2.22 4.17
N GLY A 324 17.00 -1.90 5.33
CA GLY A 324 15.60 -1.48 5.47
C GLY A 324 15.31 -0.17 4.76
N MET A 325 16.25 0.77 4.81
CA MET A 325 16.16 2.08 4.17
C MET A 325 15.96 1.98 2.65
N ASP A 326 16.78 1.21 1.94
CA ASP A 326 16.69 1.10 0.48
C ASP A 326 15.36 0.47 0.03
N MET A 327 14.80 -0.46 0.82
CA MET A 327 13.48 -1.04 0.59
C MET A 327 12.37 0.01 0.78
N LEU A 328 12.42 0.79 1.84
CA LEU A 328 11.46 1.87 2.12
C LEU A 328 11.49 2.95 1.03
N LEU A 329 12.69 3.37 0.62
CA LEU A 329 12.89 4.35 -0.45
C LEU A 329 12.36 3.84 -1.80
N SER A 330 12.51 2.54 -2.09
CA SER A 330 11.99 1.95 -3.33
C SER A 330 10.46 1.92 -3.39
N GLU A 331 9.79 1.91 -2.24
CA GLU A 331 8.34 2.03 -2.11
C GLU A 331 7.85 3.49 -2.01
N GLY A 332 8.76 4.46 -2.17
CA GLY A 332 8.43 5.88 -2.17
C GLY A 332 8.19 6.48 -0.79
N MET A 333 8.62 5.81 0.27
CA MET A 333 8.51 6.35 1.64
C MET A 333 9.59 7.41 1.91
N ASN A 334 9.22 8.41 2.71
CA ASN A 334 10.12 9.42 3.25
C ASN A 334 10.79 8.87 4.52
N VAL A 335 12.10 8.65 4.45
CA VAL A 335 12.86 7.93 5.49
C VAL A 335 13.75 8.88 6.27
N LYS A 336 13.56 8.92 7.57
CA LYS A 336 14.51 9.50 8.51
C LYS A 336 15.13 8.42 9.40
N ILE A 337 16.28 8.74 9.97
CA ILE A 337 17.00 7.89 10.91
C ILE A 337 17.28 8.66 12.18
N LEU A 338 17.18 7.96 13.30
CA LEU A 338 17.59 8.45 14.60
C LEU A 338 18.49 7.41 15.26
N LEU A 339 19.69 7.83 15.66
CA LEU A 339 20.54 7.08 16.59
C LEU A 339 20.41 7.68 17.97
N LEU A 340 20.22 6.81 18.95
CA LEU A 340 20.22 7.24 20.35
C LEU A 340 21.65 7.37 20.87
N PRO A 341 21.90 8.28 21.83
CA PRO A 341 23.23 8.54 22.35
C PRO A 341 23.71 7.39 23.25
N ASP A 342 25.01 7.30 23.43
CA ASP A 342 25.67 6.45 24.42
C ASP A 342 25.36 4.93 24.31
N GLY A 343 24.93 4.47 23.13
CA GLY A 343 24.51 3.08 22.91
C GLY A 343 23.21 2.69 23.59
N ASP A 344 22.38 3.66 23.92
CA ASP A 344 21.03 3.41 24.42
C ASP A 344 20.13 2.82 23.33
N ASP A 345 19.26 1.90 23.75
CA ASP A 345 18.08 1.50 22.99
C ASP A 345 16.86 2.37 23.40
N PRO A 346 15.75 2.38 22.65
CA PRO A 346 14.57 3.18 22.98
C PRO A 346 14.00 2.88 24.38
N ASP A 347 14.09 1.64 24.86
CA ASP A 347 13.64 1.24 26.20
C ASP A 347 14.53 1.89 27.30
N SER A 348 15.85 1.80 27.16
CA SER A 348 16.78 2.39 28.14
C SER A 348 16.71 3.92 28.15
N PHE A 349 16.60 4.53 26.96
CA PHE A 349 16.47 5.97 26.83
C PHE A 349 15.16 6.50 27.45
N ALA A 350 14.03 5.84 27.16
CA ALA A 350 12.73 6.20 27.75
C ALA A 350 12.70 6.10 29.27
N ARG A 351 13.48 5.19 29.87
CA ARG A 351 13.59 5.06 31.33
C ARG A 351 14.43 6.15 31.99
N LYS A 352 15.34 6.77 31.27
CA LYS A 352 16.24 7.83 31.76
C LYS A 352 15.65 9.23 31.61
N HIS A 353 14.69 9.42 30.70
CA HIS A 353 14.18 10.72 30.30
C HIS A 353 12.66 10.83 30.50
N SER A 354 12.15 12.04 30.60
CA SER A 354 10.71 12.29 30.59
C SER A 354 10.14 12.10 29.18
N ALA A 355 8.81 11.95 29.08
CA ALA A 355 8.12 11.85 27.80
C ALA A 355 8.37 13.06 26.89
N ASP A 356 8.37 14.25 27.46
CA ASP A 356 8.60 15.49 26.72
C ASP A 356 10.07 15.61 26.25
N ASP A 357 11.03 15.22 27.10
CA ASP A 357 12.45 15.20 26.72
C ASP A 357 12.70 14.19 25.60
N PHE A 358 12.05 13.02 25.64
CA PHE A 358 12.19 12.02 24.59
C PHE A 358 11.66 12.53 23.24
N LYS A 359 10.46 13.11 23.24
CA LYS A 359 9.89 13.71 22.01
C LYS A 359 10.76 14.84 21.47
N ALA A 360 11.20 15.74 22.34
CA ALA A 360 12.09 16.84 21.96
C ALA A 360 13.43 16.32 21.39
N TYR A 361 13.94 15.22 21.95
CA TYR A 361 15.15 14.58 21.42
C TYR A 361 14.94 14.03 20.02
N ILE A 362 13.83 13.30 19.79
CA ILE A 362 13.47 12.77 18.46
C ILE A 362 13.41 13.92 17.45
N ASP A 363 12.64 14.96 17.74
CA ASP A 363 12.42 16.09 16.82
C ASP A 363 13.71 16.80 16.44
N LYS A 364 14.64 16.91 17.38
CA LYS A 364 15.91 17.61 17.20
C LYS A 364 16.96 16.78 16.48
N HIS A 365 16.98 15.46 16.66
CA HIS A 365 18.12 14.63 16.23
C HIS A 365 17.79 13.65 15.10
N GLN A 366 16.52 13.50 14.69
CA GLN A 366 16.20 12.72 13.52
C GLN A 366 16.73 13.40 12.25
N VAL A 367 17.43 12.66 11.43
CA VAL A 367 18.09 13.16 10.22
C VAL A 367 17.59 12.43 8.98
N ASP A 368 17.61 13.11 7.84
CA ASP A 368 17.36 12.48 6.54
C ASP A 368 18.41 11.40 6.22
N PHE A 369 18.00 10.42 5.42
CA PHE A 369 18.88 9.28 5.09
C PHE A 369 20.17 9.69 4.36
N ILE A 370 20.15 10.76 3.56
CA ILE A 370 21.36 11.27 2.87
C ILE A 370 22.34 11.82 3.90
N GLN A 371 21.85 12.65 4.83
CA GLN A 371 22.68 13.17 5.91
C GLN A 371 23.27 12.02 6.72
N PHE A 372 22.45 11.07 7.13
CA PHE A 372 22.89 9.91 7.90
C PHE A 372 23.99 9.11 7.20
N LYS A 373 23.76 8.72 5.93
CA LYS A 373 24.78 7.99 5.14
C LYS A 373 26.04 8.81 4.92
N THR A 374 25.90 10.12 4.67
CA THR A 374 27.04 11.00 4.48
C THR A 374 27.89 11.08 5.75
N ASP A 375 27.27 11.26 6.91
CA ASP A 375 27.97 11.36 8.18
C ASP A 375 28.68 10.05 8.55
N MET A 376 28.04 8.90 8.28
CA MET A 376 28.60 7.59 8.60
C MET A 376 29.66 7.09 7.62
N MET A 377 29.54 7.39 6.32
CA MET A 377 30.36 6.75 5.28
C MET A 377 31.32 7.69 4.55
N VAL A 378 31.16 9.01 4.67
CA VAL A 378 31.89 9.99 3.88
C VAL A 378 32.57 11.05 4.71
N SER A 379 31.91 11.64 5.72
CA SER A 379 32.38 12.85 6.41
C SER A 379 33.74 12.68 7.13
N ASN A 380 33.96 11.52 7.77
CA ASN A 380 35.18 11.24 8.53
C ASN A 380 36.13 10.23 7.84
N VAL A 381 35.88 9.91 6.56
CA VAL A 381 36.66 8.92 5.82
C VAL A 381 37.73 9.64 4.97
N THR A 382 38.96 9.47 5.36
CA THR A 382 40.15 10.06 4.67
C THR A 382 40.66 9.21 3.52
N ASP A 383 40.41 7.89 3.54
CA ASP A 383 40.79 6.97 2.47
C ASP A 383 39.94 7.24 1.22
N PRO A 384 40.50 7.62 0.08
CA PRO A 384 39.74 7.92 -1.14
C PRO A 384 38.95 6.74 -1.67
N PHE A 385 39.41 5.50 -1.51
CA PHE A 385 38.70 4.30 -1.96
C PHE A 385 37.44 4.09 -1.13
N LYS A 386 37.56 4.05 0.18
CA LYS A 386 36.40 3.90 1.10
C LYS A 386 35.40 5.06 0.96
N ARG A 387 35.92 6.29 0.75
CA ARG A 387 35.07 7.46 0.51
C ARG A 387 34.27 7.31 -0.80
N SER A 388 34.88 6.78 -1.86
CA SER A 388 34.21 6.48 -3.12
C SER A 388 33.14 5.40 -2.95
N GLU A 389 33.40 4.35 -2.17
CA GLU A 389 32.38 3.32 -1.84
C GLU A 389 31.19 3.91 -1.07
N GLY A 390 31.45 4.79 -0.10
CA GLY A 390 30.42 5.50 0.64
C GLY A 390 29.54 6.36 -0.28
N ILE A 391 30.12 7.13 -1.19
CA ILE A 391 29.40 7.94 -2.17
C ILE A 391 28.56 7.06 -3.10
N ASN A 392 29.11 5.96 -3.59
CA ASN A 392 28.38 5.01 -4.42
C ASN A 392 27.19 4.39 -3.67
N SER A 393 27.34 4.09 -2.38
CA SER A 393 26.23 3.61 -1.53
C SER A 393 25.11 4.64 -1.38
N ILE A 394 25.43 5.93 -1.24
CA ILE A 394 24.44 7.01 -1.19
C ILE A 394 23.67 7.11 -2.52
N ILE A 395 24.41 7.15 -3.62
CA ILE A 395 23.85 7.27 -4.96
C ILE A 395 22.99 6.06 -5.33
N SER A 396 23.37 4.84 -4.92
CA SER A 396 22.54 3.65 -5.12
C SER A 396 21.21 3.73 -4.37
N SER A 397 21.19 4.30 -3.16
CA SER A 397 19.95 4.54 -2.41
C SER A 397 19.07 5.62 -3.05
N ILE A 398 19.65 6.68 -3.59
CA ILE A 398 18.89 7.69 -4.35
C ILE A 398 18.31 7.08 -5.63
N ALA A 399 19.04 6.20 -6.30
CA ALA A 399 18.63 5.57 -7.56
C ALA A 399 17.38 4.68 -7.43
N VAL A 400 17.09 4.13 -6.24
CA VAL A 400 15.87 3.30 -6.03
C VAL A 400 14.62 4.12 -5.78
N VAL A 401 14.71 5.42 -5.48
CA VAL A 401 13.55 6.30 -5.25
C VAL A 401 12.71 6.41 -6.53
N PRO A 402 11.40 6.13 -6.51
CA PRO A 402 10.57 6.11 -7.73
C PRO A 402 10.35 7.50 -8.36
N ASN A 403 10.21 8.54 -7.54
CA ASN A 403 9.90 9.91 -7.97
C ASN A 403 11.16 10.61 -8.50
N GLN A 404 11.13 11.03 -9.78
CA GLN A 404 12.26 11.68 -10.43
C GLN A 404 12.63 13.03 -9.78
N ILE A 405 11.64 13.87 -9.48
CA ILE A 405 11.87 15.19 -8.87
C ILE A 405 12.55 15.04 -7.51
N LEU A 406 12.09 14.06 -6.72
CA LEU A 406 12.68 13.76 -5.42
C LEU A 406 14.10 13.23 -5.56
N ARG A 407 14.40 12.37 -6.55
CA ARG A 407 15.75 11.93 -6.85
C ARG A 407 16.69 13.09 -7.18
N ASP A 408 16.24 14.00 -8.05
CA ASP A 408 17.03 15.17 -8.47
C ASP A 408 17.31 16.08 -7.26
N THR A 409 16.33 16.32 -6.40
CA THR A 409 16.49 17.07 -5.15
C THR A 409 17.50 16.39 -4.22
N TYR A 410 17.45 15.08 -4.07
CA TYR A 410 18.39 14.32 -3.26
C TYR A 410 19.81 14.34 -3.83
N VAL A 411 19.96 14.29 -5.16
CA VAL A 411 21.29 14.41 -5.81
C VAL A 411 21.88 15.80 -5.54
N GLN A 412 21.09 16.86 -5.62
CA GLN A 412 21.53 18.23 -5.33
C GLN A 412 21.97 18.37 -3.86
N ASP A 413 21.21 17.84 -2.92
CA ASP A 413 21.59 17.88 -1.50
C ASP A 413 22.86 17.07 -1.24
N CYS A 414 22.96 15.87 -1.82
CA CYS A 414 24.14 15.02 -1.75
C CYS A 414 25.39 15.75 -2.32
N ALA A 415 25.29 16.33 -3.52
CA ALA A 415 26.37 17.07 -4.17
C ALA A 415 26.92 18.20 -3.28
N ARG A 416 25.99 18.96 -2.66
CA ARG A 416 26.33 20.05 -1.74
C ARG A 416 27.06 19.54 -0.49
N ARG A 417 26.61 18.46 0.12
CA ARG A 417 27.19 17.89 1.35
C ARG A 417 28.57 17.29 1.14
N ILE A 418 28.78 16.58 0.03
CA ILE A 418 30.05 15.89 -0.26
C ILE A 418 31.05 16.73 -1.06
N GLY A 419 30.63 17.91 -1.59
CA GLY A 419 31.48 18.81 -2.37
C GLY A 419 31.84 18.27 -3.76
N MET A 420 30.91 17.55 -4.43
CA MET A 420 31.08 17.00 -5.77
C MET A 420 30.13 17.64 -6.78
N SER A 421 30.50 17.52 -8.09
CA SER A 421 29.64 17.98 -9.18
C SER A 421 28.35 17.15 -9.27
N GLU A 422 27.20 17.81 -9.36
CA GLU A 422 25.90 17.19 -9.59
C GLU A 422 25.91 16.27 -10.82
N GLN A 423 26.53 16.74 -11.91
CA GLN A 423 26.61 15.98 -13.16
C GLN A 423 27.30 14.62 -13.00
N THR A 424 28.35 14.56 -12.18
CA THR A 424 29.05 13.30 -11.88
C THR A 424 28.13 12.32 -11.12
N LEU A 425 27.38 12.84 -10.16
CA LEU A 425 26.46 12.04 -9.37
C LEU A 425 25.25 11.57 -10.21
N ILE A 426 24.70 12.44 -11.08
CA ILE A 426 23.64 12.08 -12.03
C ILE A 426 24.10 10.96 -12.97
N ASN A 427 25.29 11.06 -13.53
CA ASN A 427 25.84 10.03 -14.43
C ASN A 427 25.99 8.68 -13.69
N THR A 428 26.47 8.72 -12.45
CA THR A 428 26.62 7.54 -11.62
C THR A 428 25.24 6.94 -11.28
N MET A 429 24.29 7.76 -10.87
CA MET A 429 22.92 7.35 -10.58
C MET A 429 22.26 6.70 -11.80
N ASN A 430 22.35 7.31 -12.97
CA ASN A 430 21.78 6.78 -14.21
C ASN A 430 22.41 5.43 -14.61
N ARG A 431 23.70 5.20 -14.29
CA ARG A 431 24.35 3.89 -14.44
C ARG A 431 23.68 2.85 -13.53
N TYR A 432 23.51 3.14 -12.24
CA TYR A 432 22.81 2.24 -11.29
C TYR A 432 21.36 1.93 -11.72
N ILE A 433 20.63 2.93 -12.18
CA ILE A 433 19.25 2.73 -12.65
C ILE A 433 19.22 1.76 -13.85
N ARG A 434 20.18 1.86 -14.78
CA ARG A 434 20.29 0.97 -15.94
C ARG A 434 20.67 -0.46 -15.54
N GLU A 435 21.68 -0.61 -14.68
CA GLU A 435 22.14 -1.91 -14.17
C GLU A 435 21.04 -2.65 -13.40
N ASN A 436 20.30 -1.94 -12.52
CA ASN A 436 19.22 -2.52 -11.75
C ASN A 436 17.99 -2.88 -12.61
N ARG A 437 17.69 -2.15 -13.69
CA ARG A 437 16.66 -2.54 -14.66
C ARG A 437 17.02 -3.86 -15.35
N GLY A 438 18.29 -4.05 -15.73
CA GLY A 438 18.78 -5.30 -16.30
C GLY A 438 18.68 -6.48 -15.34
N ALA A 439 19.05 -6.30 -14.07
CA ALA A 439 19.01 -7.35 -13.05
C ALA A 439 17.57 -7.77 -12.69
N ARG A 440 16.64 -6.83 -12.54
CA ARG A 440 15.22 -7.14 -12.29
C ARG A 440 14.57 -7.94 -13.42
N THR A 441 14.92 -7.63 -14.67
CA THR A 441 14.42 -8.40 -15.84
C THR A 441 14.95 -9.84 -15.84
N THR A 442 16.19 -10.05 -15.41
CA THR A 442 16.80 -11.40 -15.35
C THR A 442 16.24 -12.24 -14.19
N GLU A 443 15.94 -11.62 -13.06
CA GLU A 443 15.39 -12.31 -11.88
C GLU A 443 13.90 -12.67 -12.07
N GLN A 444 13.12 -11.78 -12.70
CA GLN A 444 11.75 -12.07 -13.12
C GLN A 444 11.69 -13.17 -14.19
N GLN A 445 12.66 -13.22 -15.11
CA GLN A 445 12.77 -14.32 -16.07
C GLN A 445 13.17 -15.64 -15.40
N ARG A 446 14.04 -15.65 -14.39
CA ARG A 446 14.38 -16.86 -13.62
C ARG A 446 13.20 -17.38 -12.81
N THR A 447 12.44 -16.50 -12.16
CA THR A 447 11.23 -16.87 -11.38
C THR A 447 10.12 -17.37 -12.31
N ALA A 448 9.95 -16.75 -13.49
CA ALA A 448 9.02 -17.21 -14.51
C ALA A 448 9.44 -18.56 -15.15
N MET A 449 10.74 -18.82 -15.33
CA MET A 449 11.25 -20.13 -15.77
C MET A 449 11.06 -21.23 -14.73
N GLN A 450 11.19 -20.93 -13.46
CA GLN A 450 10.94 -21.90 -12.38
C GLN A 450 9.44 -22.20 -12.21
N ALA A 451 8.56 -21.22 -12.43
CA ALA A 451 7.11 -21.41 -12.44
C ALA A 451 6.61 -22.13 -13.70
N ALA A 452 7.28 -21.99 -14.84
CA ALA A 452 6.90 -22.62 -16.11
C ALA A 452 7.25 -24.15 -16.17
N GLN A 453 8.04 -24.68 -15.23
CA GLN A 453 8.35 -26.12 -15.18
C GLN A 453 7.24 -26.98 -14.52
N SER A 454 6.14 -26.39 -14.08
CA SER A 454 5.07 -27.08 -13.35
C SER A 454 3.67 -27.07 -14.01
N VAL A 455 3.50 -26.67 -15.30
CA VAL A 455 2.18 -26.68 -15.98
C VAL A 455 2.31 -27.15 -17.43
N PRO A 456 1.38 -27.98 -17.96
CA PRO A 456 1.43 -28.48 -19.35
C PRO A 456 1.11 -27.39 -20.38
N VAL A 457 1.85 -27.46 -21.48
CA VAL A 457 1.91 -26.48 -22.58
C VAL A 457 0.59 -26.36 -23.35
N SER A 458 0.02 -25.16 -23.40
CA SER A 458 -0.85 -24.69 -24.48
C SER A 458 -0.16 -23.52 -25.20
N HIS A 459 -0.16 -23.53 -26.53
CA HIS A 459 0.59 -22.61 -27.38
C HIS A 459 0.18 -21.15 -27.21
N PRO A 460 1.11 -20.18 -27.07
CA PRO A 460 0.77 -18.77 -27.01
C PRO A 460 0.80 -18.11 -28.41
N THR A 461 -0.24 -17.36 -28.69
CA THR A 461 -0.28 -16.30 -29.72
C THR A 461 0.65 -15.15 -29.28
N PRO A 462 1.34 -14.43 -30.16
CA PRO A 462 2.27 -13.37 -29.79
C PRO A 462 1.51 -12.16 -29.27
N SER A 463 1.57 -11.92 -27.95
CA SER A 463 1.03 -10.73 -27.32
C SER A 463 2.06 -9.60 -27.31
N ALA A 464 1.63 -8.39 -27.66
CA ALA A 464 2.42 -7.16 -27.56
C ALA A 464 2.94 -6.95 -26.11
N LYS A 465 4.21 -6.54 -25.97
CA LYS A 465 4.83 -6.26 -24.66
C LYS A 465 4.12 -5.05 -23.99
N PRO A 466 3.66 -5.15 -22.73
CA PRO A 466 3.04 -4.03 -22.05
C PRO A 466 4.07 -2.91 -21.78
N MET A 467 3.66 -1.66 -21.95
CA MET A 467 4.43 -0.47 -21.60
C MET A 467 4.73 -0.44 -20.08
N ALA A 468 5.95 -0.19 -19.68
CA ALA A 468 6.44 -0.35 -18.30
C ALA A 468 5.97 0.71 -17.28
N GLN A 469 5.23 1.74 -17.70
CA GLN A 469 4.56 2.73 -16.83
C GLN A 469 3.33 3.27 -17.54
N ALA A 470 2.19 3.33 -16.83
CA ALA A 470 0.98 3.96 -17.34
C ALA A 470 1.26 5.44 -17.72
N SER A 471 1.02 5.81 -18.96
CA SER A 471 1.23 7.16 -19.42
C SER A 471 0.17 8.11 -18.82
N LYS A 472 0.46 9.41 -18.78
CA LYS A 472 -0.54 10.41 -18.38
C LYS A 472 -1.78 10.35 -19.30
N VAL A 473 -1.59 9.99 -20.55
CA VAL A 473 -2.67 9.86 -21.55
C VAL A 473 -3.52 8.62 -21.27
N GLU A 474 -2.92 7.49 -20.83
CA GLU A 474 -3.69 6.33 -20.34
C GLU A 474 -4.62 6.70 -19.20
N LEU A 475 -4.11 7.48 -18.22
CA LEU A 475 -4.93 7.92 -17.10
C LEU A 475 -6.09 8.80 -17.55
N MET A 476 -5.88 9.69 -18.54
CA MET A 476 -6.93 10.54 -19.11
C MET A 476 -7.96 9.73 -19.90
N LEU A 477 -7.54 8.69 -20.64
CA LEU A 477 -8.45 7.75 -21.31
C LEU A 477 -9.35 7.03 -20.32
N ILE A 478 -8.77 6.50 -19.24
CA ILE A 478 -9.54 5.79 -18.20
C ILE A 478 -10.44 6.74 -17.42
N GLN A 479 -10.02 7.98 -17.19
CA GLN A 479 -10.88 9.00 -16.61
C GLN A 479 -12.11 9.27 -17.50
N LEU A 480 -11.92 9.32 -18.80
CA LEU A 480 -13.01 9.50 -19.78
C LEU A 480 -13.95 8.27 -19.77
N VAL A 481 -13.40 7.05 -19.76
CA VAL A 481 -14.18 5.81 -19.70
C VAL A 481 -15.01 5.75 -18.40
N ILE A 482 -14.42 6.08 -17.24
CA ILE A 482 -15.14 6.07 -15.97
C ILE A 482 -16.26 7.10 -15.96
N ARG A 483 -16.04 8.30 -16.48
CA ARG A 483 -17.01 9.39 -16.41
C ARG A 483 -18.11 9.35 -17.46
N LYS A 484 -17.83 8.77 -18.63
CA LYS A 484 -18.70 8.86 -19.82
C LYS A 484 -18.63 7.63 -20.72
N GLY A 485 -18.19 6.50 -20.20
CA GLY A 485 -17.96 5.27 -20.98
C GLY A 485 -19.18 4.76 -21.73
N GLU A 486 -20.37 4.95 -21.15
CA GLU A 486 -21.66 4.54 -21.70
C GLU A 486 -22.23 5.50 -22.75
N GLN A 487 -21.71 6.74 -22.84
CA GLN A 487 -22.28 7.74 -23.72
C GLN A 487 -22.00 7.43 -25.19
N LEU A 488 -23.04 7.49 -26.00
CA LEU A 488 -22.95 7.29 -27.46
C LEU A 488 -22.21 8.45 -28.13
N ILE A 489 -21.23 8.14 -28.97
CA ILE A 489 -20.46 9.11 -29.78
C ILE A 489 -20.62 8.90 -31.27
N TYR A 490 -21.05 7.70 -31.70
CA TYR A 490 -21.42 7.38 -33.07
C TYR A 490 -22.72 6.60 -33.09
N GLU A 491 -23.63 7.01 -33.96
CA GLU A 491 -24.91 6.35 -34.20
C GLU A 491 -25.02 6.02 -35.71
N GLY A 492 -25.41 4.77 -36.03
CA GLY A 492 -25.70 4.36 -37.39
C GLY A 492 -24.49 4.40 -38.35
N VAL A 493 -23.27 4.14 -37.84
CA VAL A 493 -22.06 4.11 -38.66
C VAL A 493 -21.86 2.71 -39.23
N GLU A 494 -21.53 2.61 -40.51
CA GLU A 494 -21.15 1.33 -41.15
C GLU A 494 -19.72 0.97 -40.71
N ASP A 495 -19.56 -0.25 -40.19
CA ASP A 495 -18.25 -0.86 -39.94
C ASP A 495 -17.59 -1.35 -41.25
N ASP A 496 -16.35 -1.83 -41.15
CA ASP A 496 -15.60 -2.37 -42.29
C ASP A 496 -16.29 -3.59 -42.98
N ASN A 497 -17.32 -4.18 -42.34
CA ASN A 497 -18.11 -5.30 -42.80
C ASN A 497 -19.51 -4.89 -43.32
N HIS A 498 -19.76 -3.58 -43.46
CA HIS A 498 -21.04 -2.99 -43.84
C HIS A 498 -22.20 -3.21 -42.84
N ASN A 499 -21.91 -3.49 -41.55
CA ASN A 499 -22.92 -3.52 -40.53
C ASN A 499 -23.12 -2.13 -39.95
N VAL A 500 -24.36 -1.76 -39.67
CA VAL A 500 -24.67 -0.51 -38.98
C VAL A 500 -24.45 -0.72 -37.50
N VAL A 501 -23.47 -0.02 -36.93
CA VAL A 501 -23.09 -0.10 -35.50
C VAL A 501 -23.16 1.26 -34.81
N ASN A 502 -23.45 1.19 -33.53
CA ASN A 502 -23.37 2.34 -32.64
C ASN A 502 -22.16 2.15 -31.73
N PHE A 503 -21.41 3.22 -31.47
CA PHE A 503 -20.27 3.17 -30.56
C PHE A 503 -20.49 4.10 -29.38
N THR A 504 -20.38 3.54 -28.18
CA THR A 504 -20.14 4.32 -26.97
C THR A 504 -18.67 4.75 -26.87
N VAL A 505 -18.35 5.65 -25.93
CA VAL A 505 -16.96 6.06 -25.66
C VAL A 505 -16.07 4.83 -25.39
N ALA A 506 -16.50 3.94 -24.50
CA ALA A 506 -15.72 2.75 -24.13
C ALA A 506 -15.54 1.79 -25.33
N GLN A 507 -16.62 1.51 -26.06
CA GLN A 507 -16.58 0.62 -27.24
C GLN A 507 -15.69 1.19 -28.36
N TYR A 508 -15.73 2.50 -28.58
CA TYR A 508 -14.88 3.14 -29.58
C TYR A 508 -13.41 3.07 -29.24
N ILE A 509 -13.05 3.34 -27.97
CA ILE A 509 -11.67 3.24 -27.49
C ILE A 509 -11.16 1.80 -27.65
N ASP A 510 -11.94 0.81 -27.22
CA ASP A 510 -11.59 -0.61 -27.31
C ASP A 510 -11.45 -1.06 -28.79
N TYR A 511 -12.39 -0.67 -29.65
CA TYR A 511 -12.36 -0.99 -31.09
C TYR A 511 -11.08 -0.48 -31.74
N ILE A 512 -10.71 0.76 -31.48
CA ILE A 512 -9.49 1.37 -32.05
C ILE A 512 -8.23 0.72 -31.50
N LEU A 513 -8.15 0.48 -30.19
CA LEU A 513 -6.98 -0.16 -29.59
C LEU A 513 -6.78 -1.59 -30.09
N ASN A 514 -7.86 -2.35 -30.23
CA ASN A 514 -7.82 -3.71 -30.78
C ASN A 514 -7.43 -3.72 -32.29
N GLY A 515 -7.96 -2.78 -33.08
CA GLY A 515 -7.60 -2.64 -34.49
C GLY A 515 -6.12 -2.33 -34.71
N ASP A 516 -5.53 -1.54 -33.81
CA ASP A 516 -4.11 -1.19 -33.81
C ASP A 516 -3.21 -2.22 -33.11
N GLN A 517 -3.78 -3.29 -32.55
CA GLN A 517 -3.10 -4.27 -31.70
C GLN A 517 -2.41 -3.61 -30.47
N LEU A 518 -2.98 -2.52 -29.96
CA LEU A 518 -2.50 -1.80 -28.79
C LEU A 518 -3.23 -2.28 -27.53
N GLN A 519 -2.52 -2.27 -26.40
CA GLN A 519 -3.10 -2.56 -25.10
C GLN A 519 -2.63 -1.52 -24.09
N LEU A 520 -3.53 -1.13 -23.18
CA LEU A 520 -3.17 -0.28 -22.05
C LEU A 520 -2.11 -0.97 -21.18
N GLY A 521 -1.09 -0.23 -20.75
CA GLY A 521 0.04 -0.76 -20.00
C GLY A 521 -0.34 -1.23 -18.60
N ASN A 522 -1.33 -0.59 -17.96
CA ASN A 522 -1.79 -0.93 -16.62
C ASN A 522 -2.91 -1.98 -16.66
N GLU A 523 -2.76 -3.07 -15.91
CA GLU A 523 -3.75 -4.15 -15.81
C GLU A 523 -5.10 -3.67 -15.27
N LEU A 524 -5.09 -2.80 -14.26
CA LEU A 524 -6.31 -2.22 -13.69
C LEU A 524 -7.08 -1.41 -14.75
N TYR A 525 -6.38 -0.68 -15.63
CA TYR A 525 -6.98 0.10 -16.70
C TYR A 525 -7.60 -0.79 -17.78
N ARG A 526 -6.93 -1.90 -18.11
CA ARG A 526 -7.50 -2.90 -19.05
C ARG A 526 -8.79 -3.49 -18.53
N ARG A 527 -8.84 -3.83 -17.23
CA ARG A 527 -10.06 -4.34 -16.59
C ARG A 527 -11.19 -3.32 -16.64
N ILE A 528 -10.93 -2.06 -16.28
CA ILE A 528 -11.94 -0.99 -16.33
C ILE A 528 -12.48 -0.81 -17.74
N LEU A 529 -11.63 -0.78 -18.76
CA LEU A 529 -12.08 -0.66 -20.17
C LEU A 529 -12.92 -1.88 -20.59
N SER A 530 -12.45 -3.10 -20.31
CA SER A 530 -13.15 -4.33 -20.64
C SER A 530 -14.53 -4.42 -19.97
N GLU A 531 -14.63 -4.05 -18.69
CA GLU A 531 -15.90 -4.04 -17.95
C GLU A 531 -16.84 -2.94 -18.48
N ALA A 532 -16.33 -1.74 -18.79
CA ALA A 532 -17.13 -0.67 -19.39
C ALA A 532 -17.71 -1.10 -20.75
N VAL A 533 -16.95 -1.80 -21.57
CA VAL A 533 -17.40 -2.33 -22.87
C VAL A 533 -18.47 -3.40 -22.68
N SER A 534 -18.28 -4.32 -21.74
CA SER A 534 -19.23 -5.42 -21.49
C SER A 534 -20.59 -4.94 -21.00
N HIS A 535 -20.63 -3.87 -20.21
CA HIS A 535 -21.86 -3.29 -19.69
C HIS A 535 -22.47 -2.16 -20.54
N SER A 536 -21.76 -1.67 -21.57
CA SER A 536 -22.22 -0.53 -22.40
C SER A 536 -23.56 -0.75 -23.12
N GLY A 537 -24.03 -1.99 -23.25
CA GLY A 537 -25.31 -2.34 -23.87
C GLY A 537 -26.46 -2.53 -22.86
N GLU A 538 -26.21 -2.43 -21.57
CA GLU A 538 -27.22 -2.66 -20.53
C GLU A 538 -28.04 -1.39 -20.31
N GLU A 539 -29.37 -1.54 -20.26
CA GLU A 539 -30.28 -0.42 -20.02
C GLU A 539 -30.08 0.14 -18.62
N GLY A 540 -29.79 1.44 -18.53
CA GLY A 540 -29.58 2.12 -17.24
C GLY A 540 -28.13 2.04 -16.70
N PHE A 541 -27.18 1.44 -17.44
CA PHE A 541 -25.79 1.44 -17.06
C PHE A 541 -25.21 2.86 -17.05
N VAL A 542 -24.61 3.28 -15.94
CA VAL A 542 -23.88 4.53 -15.76
C VAL A 542 -22.47 4.20 -15.26
N ALA A 543 -21.49 4.34 -16.11
CA ALA A 543 -20.10 3.92 -15.84
C ALA A 543 -19.53 4.56 -14.57
N GLU A 544 -19.76 5.87 -14.35
CA GLU A 544 -19.28 6.57 -13.15
C GLU A 544 -19.82 5.92 -11.86
N GLN A 545 -21.12 5.62 -11.80
CA GLN A 545 -21.73 4.99 -10.62
C GLN A 545 -21.25 3.56 -10.43
N TYR A 546 -21.15 2.80 -11.52
CA TYR A 546 -20.70 1.42 -11.49
C TYR A 546 -19.27 1.31 -10.93
N PHE A 547 -18.32 2.08 -11.47
CA PHE A 547 -16.93 1.99 -11.04
C PHE A 547 -16.67 2.61 -9.66
N VAL A 548 -17.41 3.64 -9.26
CA VAL A 548 -17.33 4.22 -7.91
C VAL A 548 -17.78 3.21 -6.84
N HIS A 549 -18.79 2.38 -7.15
CA HIS A 549 -19.33 1.38 -6.23
C HIS A 549 -18.82 -0.04 -6.54
N HIS A 550 -17.76 -0.16 -7.32
CA HIS A 550 -17.21 -1.43 -7.75
C HIS A 550 -16.74 -2.30 -6.55
N ASP A 551 -16.90 -3.63 -6.68
CA ASP A 551 -16.53 -4.59 -5.63
C ASP A 551 -15.01 -4.65 -5.38
N ASP A 552 -14.21 -4.43 -6.43
CA ASP A 552 -12.77 -4.27 -6.31
C ASP A 552 -12.44 -2.88 -5.76
N ILE A 553 -11.83 -2.88 -4.57
CA ILE A 553 -11.49 -1.65 -3.82
C ILE A 553 -10.54 -0.75 -4.59
N GLU A 554 -9.61 -1.31 -5.37
CA GLU A 554 -8.64 -0.51 -6.13
C GLU A 554 -9.32 0.19 -7.32
N ILE A 555 -10.27 -0.47 -7.99
CA ILE A 555 -11.12 0.15 -9.02
C ILE A 555 -11.98 1.25 -8.40
N SER A 556 -12.66 0.97 -7.30
CA SER A 556 -13.51 1.95 -6.61
C SER A 556 -12.75 3.19 -6.14
N LYS A 557 -11.55 3.02 -5.55
CA LYS A 557 -10.67 4.15 -5.16
C LYS A 557 -10.21 4.97 -6.35
N LEU A 558 -9.77 4.31 -7.42
CA LEU A 558 -9.35 4.98 -8.65
C LEU A 558 -10.50 5.77 -9.27
N ALA A 559 -11.68 5.14 -9.41
CA ALA A 559 -12.87 5.78 -9.95
C ALA A 559 -13.31 6.98 -9.11
N SER A 560 -13.38 6.84 -7.79
CA SER A 560 -13.71 7.95 -6.89
C SER A 560 -12.76 9.13 -7.04
N ARG A 561 -11.46 8.88 -7.21
CA ARG A 561 -10.45 9.93 -7.44
C ARG A 561 -10.63 10.62 -8.79
N LEU A 562 -10.87 9.83 -9.87
CA LEU A 562 -10.97 10.35 -11.24
C LEU A 562 -12.33 11.01 -11.54
N SER A 563 -13.37 10.72 -10.74
CA SER A 563 -14.68 11.34 -10.85
C SER A 563 -14.74 12.75 -10.27
N MET A 564 -13.82 13.12 -9.33
CA MET A 564 -13.85 14.42 -8.69
C MET A 564 -13.09 15.49 -9.49
N ASP A 565 -13.64 16.69 -9.59
CA ASP A 565 -12.97 17.85 -10.22
C ASP A 565 -12.21 18.64 -9.17
N ALA A 566 -10.93 18.93 -9.45
CA ALA A 566 -10.05 19.74 -8.58
C ALA A 566 -10.52 21.21 -8.47
N TYR A 567 -11.20 21.71 -9.50
CA TYR A 567 -11.72 23.08 -9.55
C TYR A 567 -13.18 23.05 -10.03
N GLN A 568 -14.09 23.62 -9.24
CA GLN A 568 -15.40 24.01 -9.74
C GLN A 568 -15.22 25.35 -10.48
N VAL A 569 -15.44 25.34 -11.79
CA VAL A 569 -15.66 26.61 -12.53
C VAL A 569 -16.96 27.17 -11.97
N MET A 570 -16.89 28.28 -11.22
CA MET A 570 -18.10 29.03 -10.92
C MET A 570 -18.66 29.51 -12.27
N GLU A 571 -19.78 28.94 -12.69
CA GLU A 571 -20.57 29.56 -13.74
C GLU A 571 -20.96 30.96 -13.21
N THR A 572 -20.27 31.97 -13.73
CA THR A 572 -20.72 33.34 -13.57
C THR A 572 -22.11 33.41 -14.20
N GLN A 573 -23.13 33.63 -13.37
CA GLN A 573 -24.49 33.89 -13.84
C GLN A 573 -24.38 35.01 -14.87
N LYS A 574 -24.57 34.67 -16.15
CA LYS A 574 -24.73 35.66 -17.19
C LYS A 574 -25.97 36.49 -16.83
N PRO A 575 -25.93 37.83 -16.97
CA PRO A 575 -27.09 38.67 -16.66
C PRO A 575 -28.29 38.24 -17.53
N ALA A 576 -29.46 38.18 -16.91
CA ALA A 576 -30.73 37.67 -17.46
C ALA A 576 -31.26 38.34 -18.76
N SER A 577 -30.46 39.18 -19.42
CA SER A 577 -30.86 39.92 -20.63
C SER A 577 -30.46 39.28 -21.95
N GLU A 578 -29.79 38.08 -21.94
CA GLU A 578 -29.38 37.36 -23.18
C GLU A 578 -29.82 35.90 -23.18
N THR A 579 -31.00 35.56 -22.68
CA THR A 579 -31.61 34.24 -22.94
C THR A 579 -32.17 34.22 -24.35
N LYS A 580 -31.28 33.94 -25.34
CA LYS A 580 -31.73 33.30 -26.58
C LYS A 580 -32.29 31.93 -26.19
N TYR A 581 -33.49 31.60 -26.71
CA TYR A 581 -34.06 30.25 -26.68
C TYR A 581 -32.99 29.34 -27.28
N ILE A 582 -32.31 28.58 -26.44
CA ILE A 582 -31.35 27.56 -26.87
C ILE A 582 -32.18 26.29 -26.98
N ASP A 583 -32.23 25.76 -28.20
CA ASP A 583 -32.83 24.44 -28.46
C ASP A 583 -32.08 23.38 -27.71
N GLU A 584 -32.72 22.66 -26.76
CA GLU A 584 -32.13 21.62 -25.96
C GLU A 584 -31.55 20.49 -26.81
N GLU A 585 -32.16 20.18 -27.98
CA GLU A 585 -31.64 19.22 -28.93
C GLU A 585 -30.32 19.69 -29.58
N GLN A 586 -30.19 20.97 -29.84
CA GLN A 586 -28.97 21.52 -30.40
C GLN A 586 -27.82 21.49 -29.40
N LEU A 587 -28.08 21.79 -28.11
CA LEU A 587 -27.12 21.67 -27.01
C LEU A 587 -26.65 20.25 -26.82
N ALA A 588 -27.58 19.27 -26.86
CA ALA A 588 -27.26 17.85 -26.73
C ALA A 588 -26.36 17.38 -27.90
N ARG A 589 -26.65 17.80 -29.14
CA ARG A 589 -25.83 17.48 -30.32
C ARG A 589 -24.42 18.10 -30.23
N GLU A 590 -24.32 19.37 -29.81
CA GLU A 590 -23.02 20.03 -29.62
C GLU A 590 -22.19 19.36 -28.52
N ALA A 591 -22.82 18.94 -27.41
CA ALA A 591 -22.16 18.21 -26.33
C ALA A 591 -21.67 16.82 -26.78
N GLN A 592 -22.48 16.10 -27.57
CA GLN A 592 -22.11 14.79 -28.14
C GLN A 592 -20.95 14.94 -29.13
N GLU A 593 -20.97 15.96 -29.97
CA GLU A 593 -19.88 16.26 -30.92
C GLU A 593 -18.59 16.64 -30.20
N ALA A 594 -18.68 17.45 -29.16
CA ALA A 594 -17.53 17.81 -28.33
C ALA A 594 -16.93 16.56 -27.64
N LEU A 595 -17.77 15.66 -27.10
CA LEU A 595 -17.34 14.42 -26.49
C LEU A 595 -16.65 13.49 -27.50
N ARG A 596 -17.24 13.35 -28.70
CA ARG A 596 -16.67 12.57 -29.81
C ARG A 596 -15.27 13.09 -30.19
N ASN A 597 -15.16 14.41 -30.40
CA ASN A 597 -13.89 15.04 -30.79
C ASN A 597 -12.84 14.86 -29.68
N HIS A 598 -13.23 15.01 -28.42
CA HIS A 598 -12.34 14.78 -27.28
C HIS A 598 -11.85 13.32 -27.22
N THR A 599 -12.74 12.34 -27.39
CA THR A 599 -12.40 10.92 -27.41
C THR A 599 -11.42 10.59 -28.53
N ILE A 600 -11.69 11.06 -29.76
CA ILE A 600 -10.81 10.87 -30.91
C ILE A 600 -9.42 11.47 -30.64
N HIS A 601 -9.36 12.67 -30.04
CA HIS A 601 -8.09 13.34 -29.75
C HIS A 601 -7.26 12.57 -28.74
N LEU A 602 -7.86 12.12 -27.65
CA LEU A 602 -7.17 11.32 -26.64
C LEU A 602 -6.65 9.98 -27.15
N VAL A 603 -7.41 9.31 -28.02
CA VAL A 603 -6.95 8.07 -28.67
C VAL A 603 -5.75 8.34 -29.59
N LYS A 604 -5.76 9.46 -30.34
CA LYS A 604 -4.61 9.87 -31.16
C LYS A 604 -3.38 10.22 -30.32
N ASP A 605 -3.57 10.90 -29.21
CA ASP A 605 -2.50 11.21 -28.25
C ASP A 605 -1.90 9.92 -27.69
N TYR A 606 -2.72 8.92 -27.37
CA TYR A 606 -2.24 7.62 -26.89
C TYR A 606 -1.44 6.87 -27.97
N ARG A 607 -1.92 6.88 -29.22
CA ARG A 607 -1.18 6.33 -30.37
C ARG A 607 0.18 7.01 -30.53
N MET A 608 0.23 8.33 -30.36
CA MET A 608 1.47 9.10 -30.44
C MET A 608 2.44 8.70 -29.33
N ASP A 609 1.98 8.64 -28.07
CA ASP A 609 2.79 8.20 -26.93
C ASP A 609 3.39 6.81 -27.14
N TYR A 610 2.58 5.88 -27.67
CA TYR A 610 3.02 4.52 -27.98
C TYR A 610 4.12 4.52 -29.06
N VAL A 611 3.90 5.25 -30.15
CA VAL A 611 4.86 5.34 -31.27
C VAL A 611 6.17 5.98 -30.82
N GLU A 612 6.11 7.06 -30.00
CA GLU A 612 7.30 7.69 -29.45
C GLU A 612 8.07 6.77 -28.49
N GLN A 613 7.36 5.99 -27.69
CA GLN A 613 8.01 5.03 -26.81
C GLN A 613 8.64 3.88 -27.62
N ARG A 614 7.96 3.36 -28.65
CA ARG A 614 8.49 2.31 -29.53
C ARG A 614 9.72 2.79 -30.29
N LEU A 615 9.73 4.03 -30.76
CA LEU A 615 10.91 4.64 -31.42
C LEU A 615 12.10 4.71 -30.47
N LYS A 616 11.90 5.08 -29.19
CA LYS A 616 12.96 5.07 -28.18
C LYS A 616 13.49 3.66 -27.92
N ASP A 617 12.60 2.67 -27.85
CA ASP A 617 12.99 1.29 -27.63
C ASP A 617 13.73 0.72 -28.83
N LEU A 618 13.28 1.00 -30.07
CA LEU A 618 13.96 0.62 -31.29
C LEU A 618 15.37 1.24 -31.39
N MET A 619 15.54 2.49 -31.02
CA MET A 619 16.88 3.11 -30.96
C MET A 619 17.82 2.35 -30.03
N ARG A 620 17.30 1.89 -28.89
CA ARG A 620 18.09 1.09 -27.94
C ARG A 620 18.38 -0.30 -28.49
N GLU A 621 17.38 -0.98 -29.08
CA GLU A 621 17.53 -2.30 -29.68
C GLU A 621 18.54 -2.28 -30.87
N ILE A 622 18.53 -1.22 -31.67
CA ILE A 622 19.51 -1.00 -32.75
C ILE A 622 20.92 -0.84 -32.19
N ALA A 623 21.09 -0.09 -31.10
CA ALA A 623 22.39 0.07 -30.45
C ALA A 623 22.90 -1.25 -29.84
N GLU A 624 22.03 -2.08 -29.31
CA GLU A 624 22.36 -3.41 -28.78
C GLU A 624 22.69 -4.44 -29.89
N ALA A 625 22.05 -4.31 -31.06
CA ALA A 625 22.22 -5.21 -32.20
C ALA A 625 23.47 -4.88 -33.07
N SER A 626 24.40 -4.05 -32.59
CA SER A 626 25.59 -3.59 -33.33
C SER A 626 26.45 -4.71 -33.93
N ASN A 627 26.38 -5.93 -33.40
CA ASN A 627 27.14 -7.10 -33.87
C ASN A 627 26.32 -8.06 -34.78
N ASP A 628 25.04 -7.77 -35.06
CA ASP A 628 24.14 -8.59 -35.87
C ASP A 628 23.54 -7.73 -36.99
N ALA A 629 24.15 -7.85 -38.19
CA ALA A 629 23.80 -7.02 -39.33
C ALA A 629 22.38 -7.26 -39.86
N GLU A 630 21.87 -8.50 -39.82
CA GLU A 630 20.52 -8.83 -40.29
C GLU A 630 19.45 -8.27 -39.33
N ARG A 631 19.66 -8.47 -38.05
CA ARG A 631 18.76 -7.93 -37.01
C ARG A 631 18.76 -6.39 -36.99
N MET A 632 19.91 -5.78 -37.16
CA MET A 632 20.04 -4.32 -37.23
C MET A 632 19.27 -3.76 -38.46
N GLN A 633 19.34 -4.42 -39.61
CA GLN A 633 18.62 -4.01 -40.80
C GLN A 633 17.09 -4.10 -40.62
N GLN A 634 16.59 -5.16 -39.98
CA GLN A 634 15.17 -5.32 -39.64
C GLN A 634 14.69 -4.22 -38.69
N LEU A 635 15.44 -3.95 -37.64
CA LEU A 635 15.11 -2.91 -36.66
C LEU A 635 15.13 -1.50 -37.26
N MET A 636 16.06 -1.22 -38.17
CA MET A 636 16.08 0.05 -38.93
C MET A 636 14.89 0.23 -39.84
N LEU A 637 14.39 -0.86 -40.45
CA LEU A 637 13.17 -0.81 -41.26
C LEU A 637 11.95 -0.50 -40.38
N GLU A 638 11.80 -1.21 -39.29
CA GLU A 638 10.73 -0.95 -38.29
C GLU A 638 10.79 0.49 -37.76
N TYR A 639 11.99 1.00 -37.43
CA TYR A 639 12.19 2.38 -37.01
C TYR A 639 11.71 3.38 -38.06
N LYS A 640 12.01 3.16 -39.32
CA LYS A 640 11.57 4.00 -40.42
C LYS A 640 10.04 4.02 -40.56
N ASP A 641 9.42 2.84 -40.46
CA ASP A 641 7.97 2.72 -40.54
C ASP A 641 7.27 3.42 -39.37
N MET A 642 7.75 3.20 -38.17
CA MET A 642 7.26 3.91 -36.96
C MET A 642 7.44 5.43 -37.05
N HIS A 643 8.53 5.90 -37.65
CA HIS A 643 8.76 7.31 -37.88
C HIS A 643 7.78 7.92 -38.89
N GLN A 644 7.38 7.17 -39.92
CA GLN A 644 6.32 7.59 -40.88
C GLN A 644 4.96 7.69 -40.19
N ILE A 645 4.60 6.70 -39.35
CA ILE A 645 3.37 6.70 -38.55
C ILE A 645 3.35 7.91 -37.61
N ARG A 646 4.46 8.19 -36.89
CA ARG A 646 4.59 9.37 -36.02
C ARG A 646 4.28 10.67 -36.80
N ASN A 647 4.89 10.84 -37.96
CA ASN A 647 4.71 12.05 -38.79
C ASN A 647 3.27 12.20 -39.29
N ALA A 648 2.61 11.09 -39.65
CA ALA A 648 1.20 11.08 -40.06
C ALA A 648 0.28 11.49 -38.89
N LEU A 649 0.50 10.93 -37.69
CA LEU A 649 -0.24 11.27 -36.46
C LEU A 649 -0.02 12.74 -36.06
N ALA A 650 1.22 13.23 -36.13
CA ALA A 650 1.55 14.62 -35.81
C ALA A 650 0.80 15.63 -36.70
N LYS A 651 0.69 15.34 -38.01
CA LYS A 651 -0.11 16.15 -38.93
C LYS A 651 -1.59 16.17 -38.56
N GLN A 652 -2.14 15.04 -38.12
CA GLN A 652 -3.54 14.90 -37.69
C GLN A 652 -3.83 15.61 -36.36
N LEU A 653 -2.83 15.75 -35.50
CA LEU A 653 -2.90 16.46 -34.22
C LEU A 653 -2.62 17.97 -34.35
N GLY A 654 -2.33 18.46 -35.56
CA GLY A 654 -2.02 19.89 -35.80
C GLY A 654 -0.62 20.30 -35.38
N ASN A 655 0.26 19.37 -35.01
CA ASN A 655 1.65 19.60 -34.64
C ASN A 655 2.53 19.61 -35.91
N ASN A 656 3.01 20.76 -36.33
CA ASN A 656 4.05 20.87 -37.35
C ASN A 656 5.39 20.47 -36.73
N ILE A 657 5.80 19.22 -36.90
CA ILE A 657 7.16 18.79 -36.58
C ILE A 657 8.05 19.29 -37.69
N ILE A 658 8.87 20.31 -37.40
CA ILE A 658 9.99 20.71 -38.27
C ILE A 658 11.07 19.62 -38.09
N VAL A 659 11.41 18.91 -39.18
CA VAL A 659 12.46 17.88 -39.26
C VAL A 659 13.83 18.53 -39.15
#